data_3fa44c37b05c889d9d5900773834d21b
#
_entry.id   3fa44c37b05c889d9d5900773834d21b
#
_cell.length_a   1.000
_cell.length_b   1.000
_cell.length_c   1.000
_cell.angle_alpha   90.00
_cell.angle_beta   90.00
_cell.angle_gamma   90.00
#
_symmetry.space_group_name_H-M   'P 1'
#
loop_
_entity.id
_entity.type
_entity.pdbx_description
1 polymer ?
#
loop_
_entity_poly.entity_id
_entity_poly.type
_entity_poly.pdbx_seq_one_letter_code
_entity_poly.pdbx_strand_id
1 'polypeptide(L)'
;MNNPIRILLTAALCLLTVHTSFAQQAIQSLAGTWRFALDPENRGTDGCWFNTRLAESVTLPGSCEQNGFGVRAVEPTVGKLTRVVRYEGKAWYQRDFDVPQKWAGKRIELLLERCHWESNVWIDGKSVGTQNSLSAPHLYDLGALSPGRHTLTVCIDNTYKIPIGTWAHAITEDTQGNWNGIVGRIELRATDPVWIRDVQVFEDHLQVKLGNNTGKPVSATVQGSSCSIPAGGISVKLPFAPNAKAWDEFSPALHELDVVLKAGKYGDRKTVTYGLRKLGTKNKQFTVNGRPTLMRGPVDECVYPLTGYPPMDKAAWMRVLSICKSYGFNYMRFHSWCPPEAAFAAADELGFFFQVEIPLWTMDAPHFGQHPERDRFIVDELDRILEAYGNHPSFALMAMGNESAGTLGELVQKGRSADPRRLYRCENGDTEQDGDFFETGQRGIAGPRTDWDRWSAGGWIAGGENDGVNRTTGAPVPTLSHEVGQWAMYPDFDEIDKYTGTLRAYNYEGYRRSLAERGMLDQNKDFARASGLFSVLLYKDEIEASLRTYPHGGFQILEARDYPGQGTAIVGWLDAFWDSKGLIEPKEFRRFCSPTVALLQMPKRVYTCDETFRAVAEISNYGPKNLPVKPEWTLADESGRTIAGGSLPATVAETGKVSGLGEISAPLRTVAEAARLTLTLKAGGTSNSWNIWVYPARQPETPAGVRIAYEYDRTTRDALARGERVLLFSDPTKGLYKIDRVMLGPDEIRLFEVKPGQNALEGTFMPAFWNMRLFNQVGTLGILCDPAHPAFDGFPTEAHSDWQWADLLGRFSAAESFRTAGAPPSYCDEREKTWGDVRNRSKAIVLNGTPDDYRPIVQVIDNYERNYKLGSIFETRVGPGKLLVCAMDLDTDAANRPAARQLKSSLLNYAAGDRFDPQFELPEELLERVLTFEDEK
;
A
#
# COMPACT_ATOMS: atom_id res chain seq x y z
N MET A 1 43.54 -73.30 -26.02
CA MET A 1 44.08 -74.25 -25.04
C MET A 1 44.39 -73.47 -23.79
N ASN A 2 43.67 -73.70 -22.81
CA ASN A 2 43.83 -73.46 -21.36
C ASN A 2 44.48 -72.15 -20.84
N ASN A 3 43.62 -71.31 -20.39
CA ASN A 3 43.92 -70.20 -19.46
C ASN A 3 43.54 -70.64 -18.03
N PRO A 4 44.40 -70.44 -17.03
CA PRO A 4 43.92 -70.51 -15.64
C PRO A 4 43.67 -69.13 -15.04
N ILE A 5 42.48 -68.94 -14.48
CA ILE A 5 41.98 -67.84 -13.72
C ILE A 5 42.74 -67.74 -12.37
N ARG A 6 43.37 -66.58 -12.09
CA ARG A 6 43.81 -66.23 -10.77
C ARG A 6 42.70 -65.50 -10.04
N ILE A 7 42.22 -66.07 -8.95
CA ILE A 7 41.31 -65.49 -8.02
C ILE A 7 42.11 -64.67 -6.98
N LEU A 8 41.95 -63.33 -7.01
CA LEU A 8 42.42 -62.43 -5.97
C LEU A 8 41.28 -62.23 -4.97
N LEU A 9 41.42 -62.79 -3.77
CA LEU A 9 40.60 -62.45 -2.63
C LEU A 9 41.02 -61.09 -2.09
N THR A 10 40.22 -60.07 -2.30
CA THR A 10 40.33 -58.77 -1.62
C THR A 10 39.42 -58.80 -0.40
N ALA A 11 39.97 -58.84 0.81
CA ALA A 11 39.22 -58.69 2.04
C ALA A 11 38.72 -57.25 2.15
N ALA A 12 37.44 -57.05 1.94
CA ALA A 12 36.77 -55.79 2.21
C ALA A 12 36.53 -55.67 3.73
N LEU A 13 37.27 -54.79 4.38
CA LEU A 13 37.04 -54.39 5.77
C LEU A 13 35.81 -53.47 5.74
N CYS A 14 34.64 -54.01 6.04
CA CYS A 14 33.45 -53.22 6.28
C CYS A 14 33.60 -52.40 7.58
N LEU A 15 34.06 -51.17 7.48
CA LEU A 15 33.86 -50.16 8.52
C LEU A 15 32.35 -49.93 8.65
N LEU A 16 31.71 -50.62 9.59
CA LEU A 16 30.37 -50.27 10.08
C LEU A 16 30.47 -48.90 10.77
N THR A 17 30.35 -47.82 10.01
CA THR A 17 29.98 -46.52 10.56
C THR A 17 28.57 -46.69 11.10
N VAL A 18 28.43 -46.86 12.39
CA VAL A 18 27.16 -46.73 13.12
C VAL A 18 26.74 -45.27 12.91
N HIS A 19 25.96 -45.03 11.86
CA HIS A 19 25.21 -43.80 11.76
C HIS A 19 24.16 -43.85 12.86
N THR A 20 24.46 -43.27 14.03
CA THR A 20 23.43 -42.95 15.00
C THR A 20 22.52 -41.93 14.30
N SER A 21 21.50 -42.44 13.64
CA SER A 21 20.40 -41.60 13.09
C SER A 21 19.68 -40.98 14.29
N PHE A 22 20.05 -39.79 14.67
CA PHE A 22 19.24 -39.02 15.60
C PHE A 22 17.91 -38.75 14.92
N ALA A 23 16.82 -39.16 15.54
CA ALA A 23 15.48 -38.99 14.99
C ALA A 23 15.20 -37.51 14.80
N GLN A 24 14.82 -37.16 13.59
CA GLN A 24 14.20 -35.89 13.30
C GLN A 24 13.06 -35.64 14.30
N GLN A 25 12.86 -34.42 14.74
CA GLN A 25 11.80 -34.02 15.66
C GLN A 25 10.46 -34.63 15.23
N ALA A 26 9.84 -35.40 16.10
CA ALA A 26 8.59 -36.08 15.81
C ALA A 26 7.43 -35.07 15.99
N ILE A 27 6.65 -34.83 14.93
CA ILE A 27 5.57 -33.84 14.89
C ILE A 27 4.24 -34.58 14.75
N GLN A 28 3.21 -34.10 15.47
CA GLN A 28 1.82 -34.54 15.34
C GLN A 28 0.95 -33.30 15.18
N SER A 29 0.25 -33.18 14.02
CA SER A 29 -0.72 -32.11 13.79
C SER A 29 -1.98 -32.32 14.63
N LEU A 30 -2.49 -31.20 15.17
CA LEU A 30 -3.77 -31.14 15.87
C LEU A 30 -4.84 -30.39 15.05
N ALA A 31 -4.62 -30.16 13.76
CA ALA A 31 -5.63 -29.59 12.87
C ALA A 31 -6.86 -30.50 12.74
N GLY A 32 -8.03 -29.93 12.51
CA GLY A 32 -9.30 -30.63 12.31
C GLY A 32 -10.39 -30.19 13.31
N THR A 33 -11.32 -31.09 13.66
CA THR A 33 -12.44 -30.76 14.52
C THR A 33 -12.04 -30.69 15.99
N TRP A 34 -12.42 -29.61 16.65
CA TRP A 34 -12.25 -29.37 18.08
C TRP A 34 -13.61 -29.17 18.75
N ARG A 35 -13.77 -29.62 19.99
CA ARG A 35 -14.90 -29.22 20.83
C ARG A 35 -14.74 -27.73 21.18
N PHE A 36 -15.85 -27.05 21.39
CA PHE A 36 -15.88 -25.60 21.50
C PHE A 36 -16.94 -25.09 22.46
N ALA A 37 -16.72 -23.91 23.04
CA ALA A 37 -17.74 -23.10 23.72
C ALA A 37 -17.30 -21.63 23.79
N LEU A 38 -18.22 -20.70 23.52
CA LEU A 38 -18.05 -19.29 23.84
C LEU A 38 -18.25 -19.03 25.34
N ASP A 39 -17.52 -18.07 25.89
CA ASP A 39 -17.60 -17.69 27.31
C ASP A 39 -17.75 -16.17 27.47
N PRO A 40 -18.89 -15.58 26.99
CA PRO A 40 -19.10 -14.15 27.03
C PRO A 40 -19.24 -13.59 28.46
N GLU A 41 -19.56 -14.44 29.43
CA GLU A 41 -19.72 -14.07 30.83
C GLU A 41 -18.49 -14.35 31.69
N ASN A 42 -17.38 -14.80 31.06
CA ASN A 42 -16.11 -15.12 31.73
C ASN A 42 -16.26 -16.13 32.90
N ARG A 43 -17.12 -17.15 32.73
CA ARG A 43 -17.41 -18.17 33.75
C ARG A 43 -16.58 -19.43 33.61
N GLY A 44 -15.96 -19.66 32.48
CA GLY A 44 -15.32 -20.95 32.16
C GLY A 44 -14.14 -21.29 33.07
N THR A 45 -13.37 -20.31 33.51
CA THR A 45 -12.26 -20.53 34.44
C THR A 45 -12.78 -20.98 35.82
N ASP A 46 -13.74 -20.25 36.41
CA ASP A 46 -14.32 -20.55 37.72
C ASP A 46 -15.18 -21.82 37.67
N GLY A 47 -15.85 -22.05 36.54
CA GLY A 47 -16.64 -23.25 36.25
C GLY A 47 -15.79 -24.46 35.88
N CYS A 48 -14.45 -24.36 35.87
CA CYS A 48 -13.51 -25.42 35.53
C CYS A 48 -13.83 -26.10 34.19
N TRP A 49 -14.15 -25.34 33.16
CA TRP A 49 -14.51 -25.86 31.82
C TRP A 49 -13.38 -26.70 31.20
N PHE A 50 -12.16 -26.52 31.64
CA PHE A 50 -11.03 -27.36 31.28
C PHE A 50 -11.12 -28.81 31.80
N ASN A 51 -12.03 -29.08 32.75
CA ASN A 51 -12.36 -30.43 33.27
C ASN A 51 -13.67 -30.97 32.72
N THR A 52 -14.43 -30.16 31.93
CA THR A 52 -15.70 -30.60 31.37
C THR A 52 -15.58 -30.85 29.87
N ARG A 53 -16.46 -31.68 29.32
CA ARG A 53 -16.52 -31.89 27.87
C ARG A 53 -17.34 -30.77 27.25
N LEU A 54 -16.74 -29.98 26.37
CA LEU A 54 -17.42 -28.92 25.65
C LEU A 54 -18.40 -29.49 24.62
N ALA A 55 -19.52 -28.81 24.39
CA ALA A 55 -20.66 -29.36 23.66
C ALA A 55 -20.63 -29.07 22.15
N GLU A 56 -20.17 -27.88 21.75
CA GLU A 56 -20.14 -27.47 20.37
C GLU A 56 -18.86 -27.88 19.65
N SER A 57 -18.74 -27.61 18.36
CA SER A 57 -17.54 -27.94 17.59
C SER A 57 -17.19 -26.87 16.57
N VAL A 58 -15.88 -26.72 16.36
CA VAL A 58 -15.28 -25.84 15.35
C VAL A 58 -14.22 -26.58 14.57
N THR A 59 -13.87 -26.07 13.40
CA THR A 59 -12.71 -26.53 12.64
C THR A 59 -11.54 -25.59 12.89
N LEU A 60 -10.39 -26.12 13.32
CA LEU A 60 -9.12 -25.43 13.46
C LEU A 60 -8.06 -26.03 12.52
N PRO A 61 -7.12 -25.21 12.00
CA PRO A 61 -6.95 -23.77 12.23
C PRO A 61 -8.10 -22.93 11.64
N GLY A 62 -8.43 -21.82 12.33
CA GLY A 62 -9.49 -20.89 11.95
C GLY A 62 -9.92 -20.01 13.11
N SER A 63 -10.78 -19.03 12.84
CA SER A 63 -11.40 -18.22 13.88
C SER A 63 -12.81 -18.76 14.26
N CYS A 64 -13.31 -18.38 15.43
CA CYS A 64 -14.67 -18.74 15.84
C CYS A 64 -15.70 -18.08 14.92
N GLU A 65 -15.46 -16.86 14.46
CA GLU A 65 -16.31 -16.12 13.52
C GLU A 65 -16.43 -16.82 12.16
N GLN A 66 -15.32 -17.36 11.64
CA GLN A 66 -15.31 -18.20 10.43
C GLN A 66 -16.16 -19.47 10.59
N ASN A 67 -16.22 -20.00 11.82
CA ASN A 67 -17.05 -21.14 12.16
C ASN A 67 -18.51 -20.74 12.49
N GLY A 68 -18.87 -19.44 12.39
CA GLY A 68 -20.22 -18.93 12.60
C GLY A 68 -20.58 -18.63 14.05
N PHE A 69 -19.59 -18.63 14.96
CA PHE A 69 -19.82 -18.37 16.39
C PHE A 69 -19.51 -16.93 16.74
N GLY A 70 -20.47 -16.24 17.36
CA GLY A 70 -20.41 -14.85 17.77
C GLY A 70 -21.74 -14.15 17.58
N VAL A 71 -21.72 -12.82 17.68
CA VAL A 71 -22.89 -11.98 17.42
C VAL A 71 -22.86 -11.56 15.96
N ARG A 72 -23.96 -11.84 15.25
CA ARG A 72 -24.11 -11.40 13.86
C ARG A 72 -24.40 -9.90 13.83
N ALA A 73 -23.68 -9.18 12.96
CA ALA A 73 -23.95 -7.77 12.72
C ALA A 73 -25.39 -7.57 12.22
N VAL A 74 -26.12 -6.66 12.87
CA VAL A 74 -27.52 -6.34 12.54
C VAL A 74 -27.56 -5.30 11.43
N GLU A 75 -26.60 -4.37 11.43
CA GLU A 75 -26.51 -3.28 10.48
C GLU A 75 -25.16 -3.28 9.77
N PRO A 76 -25.13 -2.87 8.49
CA PRO A 76 -23.88 -2.71 7.75
C PRO A 76 -23.01 -1.62 8.37
N THR A 77 -21.71 -1.85 8.40
CA THR A 77 -20.73 -0.81 8.73
C THR A 77 -20.54 0.12 7.53
N VAL A 78 -20.44 1.41 7.78
CA VAL A 78 -20.17 2.43 6.75
C VAL A 78 -18.71 2.87 6.87
N GLY A 79 -18.05 3.12 5.73
CA GLY A 79 -16.67 3.57 5.71
C GLY A 79 -15.62 2.47 5.96
N LYS A 80 -16.05 1.23 6.11
CA LYS A 80 -15.18 0.04 6.18
C LYS A 80 -15.94 -1.22 5.80
N LEU A 81 -15.21 -2.32 5.62
CA LEU A 81 -15.81 -3.63 5.45
C LEU A 81 -16.56 -4.05 6.72
N THR A 82 -17.67 -4.75 6.55
CA THR A 82 -18.45 -5.25 7.68
C THR A 82 -18.01 -6.66 8.07
N ARG A 83 -17.55 -6.85 9.30
CA ARG A 83 -17.38 -8.17 9.91
C ARG A 83 -18.76 -8.71 10.26
N VAL A 84 -19.19 -9.74 9.52
CA VAL A 84 -20.58 -10.27 9.62
C VAL A 84 -20.86 -10.95 10.94
N VAL A 85 -19.84 -11.64 11.49
CA VAL A 85 -19.92 -12.27 12.81
C VAL A 85 -18.79 -11.72 13.65
N ARG A 86 -19.07 -11.24 14.87
CA ARG A 86 -18.09 -10.66 15.79
C ARG A 86 -18.15 -11.36 17.13
N TYR A 87 -16.98 -11.58 17.72
CA TYR A 87 -16.89 -12.07 19.09
C TYR A 87 -15.71 -11.42 19.80
N GLU A 88 -15.95 -10.84 20.95
CA GLU A 88 -14.95 -10.37 21.88
C GLU A 88 -15.19 -11.02 23.26
N GLY A 89 -14.17 -11.68 23.77
CA GLY A 89 -14.28 -12.42 25.01
C GLY A 89 -13.45 -13.72 24.98
N LYS A 90 -13.68 -14.57 25.97
CA LYS A 90 -13.05 -15.86 26.06
C LYS A 90 -13.78 -16.90 25.20
N ALA A 91 -13.02 -17.68 24.44
CA ALA A 91 -13.51 -18.85 23.73
C ALA A 91 -12.67 -20.07 24.10
N TRP A 92 -13.34 -21.18 24.33
CA TRP A 92 -12.74 -22.42 24.82
C TRP A 92 -12.71 -23.44 23.70
N TYR A 93 -11.51 -24.01 23.46
CA TYR A 93 -11.22 -25.01 22.45
C TYR A 93 -10.69 -26.27 23.12
N GLN A 94 -11.23 -27.45 22.79
CA GLN A 94 -10.84 -28.69 23.46
C GLN A 94 -10.69 -29.82 22.46
N ARG A 95 -9.61 -30.61 22.60
CA ARG A 95 -9.31 -31.76 21.74
C ARG A 95 -8.67 -32.88 22.52
N ASP A 96 -9.11 -34.10 22.25
CA ASP A 96 -8.37 -35.30 22.69
C ASP A 96 -7.30 -35.66 21.68
N PHE A 97 -6.15 -36.11 22.16
CA PHE A 97 -5.04 -36.57 21.35
C PHE A 97 -4.35 -37.77 22.02
N ASP A 98 -3.65 -38.59 21.26
CA ASP A 98 -2.92 -39.75 21.76
C ASP A 98 -1.43 -39.46 21.73
N VAL A 99 -0.76 -39.69 22.85
CA VAL A 99 0.71 -39.73 22.96
C VAL A 99 1.18 -41.13 22.61
N PRO A 100 1.92 -41.32 21.51
CA PRO A 100 2.35 -42.63 21.08
C PRO A 100 3.41 -43.22 22.06
N GLN A 101 3.49 -44.54 22.17
CA GLN A 101 4.47 -45.24 23.03
C GLN A 101 5.92 -44.81 22.75
N LYS A 102 6.24 -44.50 21.49
CA LYS A 102 7.59 -44.02 21.12
C LYS A 102 7.97 -42.66 21.70
N TRP A 103 7.01 -41.92 22.26
CA TRP A 103 7.23 -40.64 22.93
C TRP A 103 7.35 -40.77 24.46
N ALA A 104 7.31 -41.98 24.99
CA ALA A 104 7.49 -42.20 26.42
C ALA A 104 8.82 -41.58 26.92
N GLY A 105 8.71 -40.70 27.92
CA GLY A 105 9.86 -39.98 28.50
C GLY A 105 10.45 -38.87 27.63
N LYS A 106 9.84 -38.57 26.46
CA LYS A 106 10.19 -37.38 25.66
C LYS A 106 9.56 -36.12 26.27
N ARG A 107 10.19 -34.98 26.07
CA ARG A 107 9.60 -33.66 26.25
C ARG A 107 8.62 -33.41 25.10
N ILE A 108 7.42 -32.98 25.41
CA ILE A 108 6.40 -32.59 24.41
C ILE A 108 6.20 -31.10 24.48
N GLU A 109 6.24 -30.43 23.34
CA GLU A 109 5.96 -29.00 23.16
C GLU A 109 4.70 -28.85 22.34
N LEU A 110 3.77 -27.98 22.77
CA LEU A 110 2.64 -27.51 21.97
C LEU A 110 3.03 -26.22 21.28
N LEU A 111 2.86 -26.19 19.96
CA LEU A 111 2.94 -24.98 19.15
C LEU A 111 1.53 -24.58 18.68
N LEU A 112 1.16 -23.34 18.97
CA LEU A 112 0.03 -22.63 18.37
C LEU A 112 0.62 -21.48 17.56
N GLU A 113 0.56 -21.54 16.22
CA GLU A 113 1.34 -20.63 15.36
C GLU A 113 0.91 -19.19 15.48
N ARG A 114 -0.40 -18.93 15.50
CA ARG A 114 -0.93 -17.60 15.75
C ARG A 114 -2.24 -17.70 16.52
N CYS A 115 -2.25 -17.11 17.70
CA CYS A 115 -3.47 -16.88 18.48
C CYS A 115 -3.80 -15.39 18.50
N HIS A 116 -5.06 -15.06 18.70
CA HIS A 116 -5.46 -13.68 18.82
C HIS A 116 -6.48 -13.53 19.95
N TRP A 117 -6.05 -13.13 21.15
CA TRP A 117 -4.77 -12.53 21.52
C TRP A 117 -4.00 -13.38 22.54
N GLU A 118 -4.56 -13.54 23.75
CA GLU A 118 -3.99 -14.34 24.86
C GLU A 118 -4.48 -15.77 24.77
N SER A 119 -3.58 -16.71 24.98
CA SER A 119 -3.95 -18.12 25.12
C SER A 119 -3.60 -18.68 26.51
N ASN A 120 -4.48 -19.45 27.06
CA ASN A 120 -4.30 -20.21 28.30
C ASN A 120 -4.45 -21.71 27.99
N VAL A 121 -3.57 -22.55 28.49
CA VAL A 121 -3.50 -23.97 28.13
C VAL A 121 -3.62 -24.88 29.34
N TRP A 122 -4.39 -25.96 29.22
CA TRP A 122 -4.52 -27.04 30.17
C TRP A 122 -4.33 -28.40 29.48
N ILE A 123 -3.65 -29.34 30.19
CA ILE A 123 -3.56 -30.75 29.83
C ILE A 123 -4.20 -31.57 30.94
N ASP A 124 -5.22 -32.39 30.62
CA ASP A 124 -5.96 -33.21 31.57
C ASP A 124 -6.42 -32.38 32.80
N GLY A 125 -6.90 -31.14 32.56
CA GLY A 125 -7.36 -30.23 33.57
C GLY A 125 -6.26 -29.52 34.38
N LYS A 126 -5.00 -29.76 34.12
CA LYS A 126 -3.87 -29.11 34.81
C LYS A 126 -3.37 -27.92 33.94
N SER A 127 -3.28 -26.75 34.54
CA SER A 127 -2.76 -25.56 33.87
C SER A 127 -1.31 -25.72 33.46
N VAL A 128 -0.99 -25.37 32.22
CA VAL A 128 0.37 -25.31 31.67
C VAL A 128 0.93 -23.90 31.71
N GLY A 129 0.10 -22.89 31.44
CA GLY A 129 0.49 -21.47 31.45
C GLY A 129 -0.30 -20.60 30.50
N THR A 130 0.15 -19.35 30.35
CA THR A 130 -0.45 -18.29 29.55
C THR A 130 0.59 -17.66 28.63
N GLN A 131 0.19 -17.32 27.41
CA GLN A 131 0.98 -16.52 26.47
C GLN A 131 0.09 -15.48 25.75
N ASN A 132 0.69 -14.37 25.30
CA ASN A 132 -0.07 -13.23 24.79
C ASN A 132 0.57 -12.54 23.57
N SER A 133 1.32 -13.22 22.72
CA SER A 133 1.91 -12.63 21.52
C SER A 133 0.86 -12.42 20.41
N LEU A 134 0.91 -11.26 19.74
CA LEU A 134 0.19 -11.00 18.50
C LEU A 134 1.01 -11.37 17.24
N SER A 135 2.34 -11.55 17.41
CA SER A 135 3.29 -11.59 16.30
C SER A 135 3.97 -12.95 16.12
N ALA A 136 4.24 -13.66 17.22
CA ALA A 136 5.02 -14.88 17.21
C ALA A 136 4.22 -16.09 17.71
N PRO A 137 4.65 -17.33 17.40
CA PRO A 137 4.00 -18.53 17.89
C PRO A 137 3.97 -18.63 19.42
N HIS A 138 2.87 -19.14 19.96
CA HIS A 138 2.75 -19.52 21.36
C HIS A 138 3.30 -20.94 21.56
N LEU A 139 4.35 -21.07 22.36
CA LEU A 139 5.05 -22.32 22.63
C LEU A 139 4.86 -22.71 24.09
N TYR A 140 4.34 -23.92 24.33
CA TYR A 140 4.10 -24.45 25.67
C TYR A 140 4.90 -25.74 25.90
N ASP A 141 5.73 -25.77 26.92
CA ASP A 141 6.40 -27.00 27.37
C ASP A 141 5.42 -27.82 28.23
N LEU A 142 4.90 -28.91 27.66
CA LEU A 142 3.99 -29.81 28.35
C LEU A 142 4.73 -30.81 29.25
N GLY A 143 6.08 -30.78 29.24
CA GLY A 143 6.88 -31.76 29.90
C GLY A 143 6.77 -33.15 29.26
N ALA A 144 6.97 -34.19 30.07
CA ALA A 144 6.80 -35.58 29.63
C ALA A 144 5.37 -36.04 29.96
N LEU A 145 4.59 -36.37 28.94
CA LEU A 145 3.26 -36.97 29.10
C LEU A 145 3.37 -38.51 29.02
N SER A 146 2.51 -39.22 29.74
CA SER A 146 2.40 -40.69 29.63
C SER A 146 1.87 -41.08 28.24
N PRO A 147 2.31 -42.23 27.67
CA PRO A 147 1.66 -42.75 26.48
C PRO A 147 0.16 -43.03 26.72
N GLY A 148 -0.67 -42.73 25.75
CA GLY A 148 -2.13 -42.88 25.81
C GLY A 148 -2.86 -41.61 25.52
N ARG A 149 -4.15 -41.57 25.85
CA ARG A 149 -5.07 -40.47 25.54
C ARG A 149 -4.98 -39.36 26.56
N HIS A 150 -4.88 -38.15 26.08
CA HIS A 150 -4.88 -36.89 26.83
C HIS A 150 -5.88 -35.91 26.28
N THR A 151 -6.33 -34.95 27.09
CA THR A 151 -7.20 -33.89 26.69
C THR A 151 -6.47 -32.55 26.78
N LEU A 152 -6.31 -31.87 25.62
CA LEU A 152 -5.82 -30.50 25.52
C LEU A 152 -7.05 -29.57 25.57
N THR A 153 -6.98 -28.57 26.45
CA THR A 153 -7.94 -27.44 26.47
C THR A 153 -7.16 -26.13 26.32
N VAL A 154 -7.62 -25.27 25.41
CA VAL A 154 -7.08 -23.93 25.15
C VAL A 154 -8.20 -22.92 25.31
N CYS A 155 -7.96 -21.87 26.08
CA CYS A 155 -8.84 -20.71 26.15
C CYS A 155 -8.14 -19.56 25.45
N ILE A 156 -8.79 -18.99 24.42
CA ILE A 156 -8.34 -17.78 23.72
C ILE A 156 -9.18 -16.61 24.23
N ASP A 157 -8.51 -15.54 24.62
CA ASP A 157 -9.11 -14.29 25.08
C ASP A 157 -8.62 -13.14 24.20
N ASN A 158 -9.53 -12.58 23.39
CA ASN A 158 -9.26 -11.46 22.48
C ASN A 158 -9.74 -10.12 23.03
N THR A 159 -10.06 -10.01 24.32
CA THR A 159 -10.41 -8.72 24.91
C THR A 159 -9.24 -7.75 24.86
N TYR A 160 -9.54 -6.48 24.56
CA TYR A 160 -8.54 -5.41 24.50
C TYR A 160 -8.07 -5.03 25.92
N LYS A 161 -7.00 -5.67 26.39
CA LYS A 161 -6.45 -5.49 27.73
C LYS A 161 -5.24 -4.56 27.76
N ILE A 162 -4.47 -4.53 26.70
CA ILE A 162 -3.19 -3.85 26.58
C ILE A 162 -3.33 -2.71 25.59
N PRO A 163 -3.16 -1.44 26.02
CA PRO A 163 -3.43 -0.27 25.17
C PRO A 163 -2.30 -0.02 24.15
N ILE A 164 -2.26 -0.85 23.10
CA ILE A 164 -1.31 -0.71 21.97
C ILE A 164 -1.77 0.32 20.93
N GLY A 165 -2.96 0.89 21.09
CA GLY A 165 -3.66 1.73 20.15
C GLY A 165 -4.72 0.95 19.36
N THR A 166 -5.96 1.49 19.33
CA THR A 166 -7.09 0.82 18.65
C THR A 166 -6.96 0.86 17.14
N TRP A 167 -6.06 1.68 16.62
CA TRP A 167 -5.73 1.81 15.19
C TRP A 167 -4.65 0.83 14.74
N ALA A 168 -3.91 0.19 15.67
CA ALA A 168 -2.87 -0.76 15.29
C ALA A 168 -3.45 -1.90 14.44
N HIS A 169 -2.87 -2.12 13.25
CA HIS A 169 -3.41 -3.06 12.26
C HIS A 169 -3.34 -4.52 12.72
N ALA A 170 -2.60 -4.79 13.78
CA ALA A 170 -2.67 -6.08 14.45
C ALA A 170 -4.07 -6.40 15.02
N ILE A 171 -4.88 -5.39 15.37
CA ILE A 171 -6.18 -5.57 16.04
C ILE A 171 -7.32 -4.72 15.50
N THR A 172 -7.06 -3.68 14.72
CA THR A 172 -8.08 -2.71 14.32
C THR A 172 -9.21 -3.34 13.50
N GLU A 173 -10.45 -2.95 13.81
CA GLU A 173 -11.63 -3.34 13.04
C GLU A 173 -11.67 -2.73 11.62
N ASP A 174 -10.80 -1.79 11.35
CA ASP A 174 -10.68 -1.18 10.02
C ASP A 174 -9.95 -2.09 9.02
N THR A 175 -9.20 -3.09 9.51
CA THR A 175 -8.46 -4.05 8.68
C THR A 175 -8.86 -5.50 8.98
N GLN A 176 -8.02 -6.25 9.70
CA GLN A 176 -8.32 -7.63 10.05
C GLN A 176 -9.33 -7.76 11.19
N GLY A 177 -9.40 -6.76 12.08
CA GLY A 177 -10.23 -6.81 13.26
C GLY A 177 -9.67 -7.69 14.39
N ASN A 178 -10.38 -7.64 15.51
CA ASN A 178 -10.04 -8.39 16.72
C ASN A 178 -10.77 -9.74 16.72
N TRP A 179 -10.30 -10.70 15.89
CA TRP A 179 -10.88 -12.04 15.78
C TRP A 179 -10.47 -12.94 16.95
N ASN A 180 -11.23 -14.03 17.20
CA ASN A 180 -10.89 -15.03 18.23
C ASN A 180 -10.61 -16.39 17.59
N GLY A 181 -9.44 -16.98 17.84
CA GLY A 181 -9.12 -18.28 17.28
C GLY A 181 -7.65 -18.67 17.32
N ILE A 182 -7.35 -19.76 16.62
CA ILE A 182 -6.01 -20.31 16.43
C ILE A 182 -5.83 -20.58 14.94
N VAL A 183 -4.92 -19.86 14.29
CA VAL A 183 -4.66 -20.00 12.85
C VAL A 183 -3.23 -20.48 12.58
N GLY A 184 -2.99 -21.04 11.40
CA GLY A 184 -1.72 -21.67 11.07
C GLY A 184 -1.55 -23.04 11.70
N ARG A 185 -0.30 -23.41 12.02
CA ARG A 185 0.02 -24.75 12.56
C ARG A 185 -0.43 -24.90 14.01
N ILE A 186 -1.00 -26.05 14.31
CA ILE A 186 -1.30 -26.50 15.67
C ILE A 186 -0.65 -27.86 15.82
N GLU A 187 0.46 -27.95 16.57
CA GLU A 187 1.32 -29.12 16.55
C GLU A 187 1.82 -29.51 17.94
N LEU A 188 1.92 -30.81 18.15
CA LEU A 188 2.75 -31.38 19.22
C LEU A 188 4.09 -31.80 18.63
N ARG A 189 5.17 -31.43 19.32
CA ARG A 189 6.55 -31.71 18.94
C ARG A 189 7.25 -32.45 20.06
N ALA A 190 7.81 -33.63 19.76
CA ALA A 190 8.48 -34.45 20.75
C ALA A 190 10.00 -34.40 20.58
N THR A 191 10.71 -34.07 21.65
CA THR A 191 12.17 -34.01 21.73
C THR A 191 12.67 -34.82 22.94
N ASP A 192 13.97 -35.05 23.01
CA ASP A 192 14.59 -35.50 24.24
C ASP A 192 14.52 -34.44 25.35
N PRO A 193 14.67 -34.81 26.64
CA PRO A 193 14.73 -33.84 27.73
C PRO A 193 15.91 -32.86 27.66
N VAL A 194 16.88 -33.10 26.80
CA VAL A 194 17.97 -32.19 26.43
C VAL A 194 17.84 -31.93 24.93
N TRP A 195 17.54 -30.69 24.55
CA TRP A 195 17.16 -30.36 23.17
C TRP A 195 17.72 -29.03 22.69
N ILE A 196 17.64 -28.78 21.38
CA ILE A 196 17.95 -27.51 20.75
C ILE A 196 16.67 -26.67 20.76
N ARG A 197 16.63 -25.64 21.58
CA ARG A 197 15.49 -24.70 21.64
C ARG A 197 15.43 -23.80 20.41
N ASP A 198 16.55 -23.10 20.14
CA ASP A 198 16.66 -22.17 19.04
C ASP A 198 18.07 -22.14 18.44
N VAL A 199 18.17 -21.76 17.16
CA VAL A 199 19.42 -21.56 16.44
C VAL A 199 19.34 -20.27 15.65
N GLN A 200 20.20 -19.31 15.95
CA GLN A 200 20.35 -18.08 15.16
C GLN A 200 21.68 -18.14 14.40
N VAL A 201 21.61 -17.88 13.09
CA VAL A 201 22.77 -17.93 12.20
C VAL A 201 23.26 -16.51 11.92
N PHE A 202 24.51 -16.23 12.33
CA PHE A 202 25.21 -14.99 12.02
C PHE A 202 26.34 -15.24 11.02
N GLU A 203 26.95 -14.19 10.48
CA GLU A 203 28.04 -14.33 9.50
C GLU A 203 29.26 -15.10 10.08
N ASP A 204 29.58 -14.91 11.35
CA ASP A 204 30.79 -15.40 12.01
C ASP A 204 30.52 -16.42 13.11
N HIS A 205 29.28 -16.66 13.49
CA HIS A 205 28.91 -17.57 14.56
C HIS A 205 27.47 -18.08 14.47
N LEU A 206 27.24 -19.18 15.21
CA LEU A 206 25.90 -19.65 15.55
C LEU A 206 25.62 -19.28 17.00
N GLN A 207 24.45 -18.76 17.29
CA GLN A 207 23.93 -18.69 18.63
C GLN A 207 22.90 -19.80 18.82
N VAL A 208 23.20 -20.76 19.68
CA VAL A 208 22.36 -21.95 19.90
C VAL A 208 21.82 -21.92 21.32
N LYS A 209 20.50 -21.85 21.47
CA LYS A 209 19.84 -21.99 22.76
C LYS A 209 19.50 -23.44 23.00
N LEU A 210 19.96 -23.97 24.11
CA LEU A 210 19.79 -25.38 24.53
C LEU A 210 18.89 -25.45 25.75
N GLY A 211 17.99 -26.44 25.77
CA GLY A 211 17.13 -26.73 26.92
C GLY A 211 17.57 -28.02 27.63
N ASN A 212 17.31 -28.11 28.94
CA ASN A 212 17.62 -29.28 29.77
C ASN A 212 16.59 -29.42 30.91
N ASN A 213 15.67 -30.36 30.75
CA ASN A 213 14.64 -30.70 31.76
C ASN A 213 15.00 -31.90 32.64
N THR A 214 16.29 -32.34 32.67
CA THR A 214 16.71 -33.50 33.50
C THR A 214 16.86 -33.17 34.97
N GLY A 215 16.77 -31.90 35.37
CA GLY A 215 16.95 -31.42 36.74
C GLY A 215 18.40 -31.36 37.22
N LYS A 216 19.38 -31.74 36.39
CA LYS A 216 20.81 -31.71 36.71
C LYS A 216 21.64 -31.28 35.50
N PRO A 217 22.87 -30.76 35.68
CA PRO A 217 23.76 -30.46 34.59
C PRO A 217 24.08 -31.70 33.72
N VAL A 218 24.12 -31.50 32.39
CA VAL A 218 24.42 -32.57 31.42
C VAL A 218 25.59 -32.14 30.53
N SER A 219 26.64 -32.98 30.44
CA SER A 219 27.71 -32.76 29.47
C SER A 219 27.22 -33.08 28.05
N ALA A 220 27.49 -32.19 27.11
CA ALA A 220 27.01 -32.27 25.73
C ALA A 220 28.06 -31.80 24.72
N THR A 221 27.86 -32.19 23.48
CA THR A 221 28.54 -31.55 22.33
C THR A 221 27.51 -30.99 21.36
N VAL A 222 27.74 -29.78 20.86
CA VAL A 222 26.93 -29.11 19.82
C VAL A 222 27.86 -28.75 18.67
N GLN A 223 27.57 -29.27 17.47
CA GLN A 223 28.45 -29.10 16.29
C GLN A 223 29.92 -29.46 16.59
N GLY A 224 30.16 -30.51 17.43
CA GLY A 224 31.49 -30.94 17.84
C GLY A 224 32.10 -30.15 19.00
N SER A 225 31.55 -29.02 19.41
CA SER A 225 32.03 -28.22 20.53
C SER A 225 31.43 -28.71 21.85
N SER A 226 32.28 -28.94 22.86
CA SER A 226 31.85 -29.44 24.17
C SER A 226 31.30 -28.31 25.04
N CYS A 227 30.21 -28.61 25.78
CA CYS A 227 29.62 -27.68 26.75
C CYS A 227 28.96 -28.45 27.89
N SER A 228 28.69 -27.77 28.99
CA SER A 228 27.86 -28.27 30.08
C SER A 228 26.55 -27.52 30.10
N ILE A 229 25.42 -28.23 29.98
CA ILE A 229 24.08 -27.64 29.95
C ILE A 229 23.49 -27.72 31.35
N PRO A 230 23.37 -26.61 32.10
CA PRO A 230 22.74 -26.60 33.41
C PRO A 230 21.26 -26.99 33.32
N ALA A 231 20.64 -27.32 34.46
CA ALA A 231 19.20 -27.47 34.55
C ALA A 231 18.52 -26.16 34.07
N GLY A 232 17.49 -26.28 33.20
CA GLY A 232 16.84 -25.15 32.57
C GLY A 232 17.40 -24.76 31.18
N GLY A 233 18.71 -24.91 30.98
CA GLY A 233 19.34 -24.68 29.67
C GLY A 233 20.42 -23.60 29.65
N ILE A 234 20.98 -23.33 28.47
CA ILE A 234 22.05 -22.34 28.25
C ILE A 234 22.01 -21.85 26.80
N SER A 235 22.50 -20.64 26.56
CA SER A 235 22.83 -20.14 25.21
C SER A 235 24.35 -20.29 24.98
N VAL A 236 24.74 -20.88 23.86
CA VAL A 236 26.14 -21.06 23.47
C VAL A 236 26.43 -20.38 22.15
N LYS A 237 27.60 -19.74 22.06
CA LYS A 237 28.09 -19.12 20.83
C LYS A 237 29.15 -20.04 20.21
N LEU A 238 28.94 -20.49 18.99
CA LEU A 238 29.81 -21.40 18.27
C LEU A 238 30.41 -20.74 17.06
N PRO A 239 31.70 -20.87 16.76
CA PRO A 239 32.30 -20.37 15.54
C PRO A 239 31.60 -20.94 14.31
N PHE A 240 31.28 -20.06 13.34
CA PHE A 240 30.67 -20.45 12.08
C PHE A 240 31.19 -19.50 10.99
N ALA A 241 31.75 -20.03 9.94
CA ALA A 241 32.28 -19.27 8.81
C ALA A 241 31.96 -20.02 7.50
N PRO A 242 30.72 -19.98 7.06
CA PRO A 242 30.32 -20.69 5.86
C PRO A 242 30.91 -20.03 4.61
N ASN A 243 31.44 -20.84 3.72
CA ASN A 243 31.73 -20.42 2.35
C ASN A 243 30.45 -20.56 1.50
N ALA A 244 29.48 -19.68 1.75
CA ALA A 244 28.16 -19.77 1.16
C ALA A 244 27.86 -18.53 0.33
N LYS A 245 27.10 -18.69 -0.74
CA LYS A 245 26.68 -17.56 -1.60
C LYS A 245 25.80 -16.61 -0.81
N ALA A 246 26.08 -15.32 -0.94
CA ALA A 246 25.27 -14.29 -0.29
C ALA A 246 23.88 -14.17 -0.95
N TRP A 247 22.90 -13.84 -0.12
CA TRP A 247 21.52 -13.57 -0.51
C TRP A 247 21.35 -12.09 -0.85
N ASP A 248 20.66 -11.79 -1.95
CA ASP A 248 20.15 -10.46 -2.29
C ASP A 248 18.91 -10.56 -3.19
N GLU A 249 18.31 -9.41 -3.55
CA GLU A 249 17.10 -9.32 -4.38
C GLU A 249 17.26 -9.90 -5.80
N PHE A 250 18.48 -10.00 -6.31
CA PHE A 250 18.80 -10.53 -7.66
C PHE A 250 19.27 -11.98 -7.62
N SER A 251 19.72 -12.43 -6.45
CA SER A 251 20.27 -13.75 -6.24
C SER A 251 19.93 -14.25 -4.83
N PRO A 252 18.67 -14.67 -4.60
CA PRO A 252 18.17 -15.07 -3.29
C PRO A 252 18.67 -16.48 -2.89
N ALA A 253 19.97 -16.57 -2.58
CA ALA A 253 20.60 -17.84 -2.23
C ALA A 253 20.27 -18.23 -0.78
N LEU A 254 19.54 -19.32 -0.60
CA LEU A 254 19.22 -19.93 0.68
C LEU A 254 20.08 -21.17 0.91
N HIS A 255 20.39 -21.42 2.17
CA HIS A 255 21.19 -22.55 2.63
C HIS A 255 20.49 -23.25 3.79
N GLU A 256 20.73 -24.55 3.94
CA GLU A 256 20.27 -25.33 5.07
C GLU A 256 21.46 -25.72 5.96
N LEU A 257 21.27 -25.68 7.26
CA LEU A 257 22.23 -26.07 8.26
C LEU A 257 21.58 -27.04 9.25
N ASP A 258 22.17 -28.24 9.35
CA ASP A 258 21.84 -29.19 10.41
C ASP A 258 22.68 -28.90 11.65
N VAL A 259 22.04 -28.51 12.75
CA VAL A 259 22.67 -28.36 14.05
C VAL A 259 22.38 -29.64 14.85
N VAL A 260 23.45 -30.31 15.30
CA VAL A 260 23.38 -31.59 15.99
C VAL A 260 23.86 -31.47 17.44
N LEU A 261 23.01 -31.85 18.37
CA LEU A 261 23.27 -31.95 19.80
C LEU A 261 23.46 -33.45 20.20
N LYS A 262 24.53 -33.78 20.95
CA LYS A 262 24.74 -35.07 21.59
C LYS A 262 25.00 -34.84 23.07
N ALA A 263 24.21 -35.50 23.94
CA ALA A 263 24.22 -35.29 25.38
C ALA A 263 24.03 -36.63 26.14
N GLY A 264 25.06 -37.47 26.13
CA GLY A 264 25.01 -38.85 26.67
C GLY A 264 24.03 -39.72 25.88
N LYS A 265 22.94 -40.16 26.50
CA LYS A 265 21.88 -40.93 25.85
C LYS A 265 20.85 -40.06 25.09
N TYR A 266 20.92 -38.75 25.25
CA TYR A 266 20.05 -37.81 24.64
C TYR A 266 20.69 -37.18 23.36
N GLY A 267 19.86 -36.81 22.44
CA GLY A 267 20.31 -36.08 21.23
C GLY A 267 19.17 -35.41 20.52
N ASP A 268 19.53 -34.37 19.79
CA ASP A 268 18.59 -33.61 18.98
C ASP A 268 19.25 -33.12 17.70
N ARG A 269 18.43 -32.88 16.67
CA ARG A 269 18.84 -32.30 15.39
C ARG A 269 17.80 -31.26 15.00
N LYS A 270 18.27 -30.05 14.73
CA LYS A 270 17.43 -28.96 14.19
C LYS A 270 18.02 -28.44 12.87
N THR A 271 17.27 -28.59 11.79
CA THR A 271 17.60 -28.01 10.50
C THR A 271 17.09 -26.57 10.46
N VAL A 272 17.93 -25.62 10.09
CA VAL A 272 17.56 -24.20 9.91
C VAL A 272 17.90 -23.76 8.50
N THR A 273 16.97 -23.07 7.87
CA THR A 273 17.17 -22.36 6.60
C THR A 273 17.66 -20.96 6.91
N TYR A 274 18.64 -20.47 6.16
CA TYR A 274 19.20 -19.14 6.33
C TYR A 274 19.72 -18.58 5.01
N GLY A 275 19.82 -17.25 4.91
CA GLY A 275 20.51 -16.54 3.85
C GLY A 275 21.53 -15.58 4.43
N LEU A 276 22.76 -15.62 3.92
CA LEU A 276 23.80 -14.70 4.36
C LEU A 276 23.67 -13.37 3.63
N ARG A 277 23.49 -12.31 4.37
CA ARG A 277 23.52 -10.94 3.82
C ARG A 277 24.14 -9.96 4.79
N LYS A 278 24.81 -8.97 4.27
CA LYS A 278 25.30 -7.84 5.04
C LYS A 278 24.46 -6.61 4.67
N LEU A 279 23.59 -6.21 5.59
CA LEU A 279 22.79 -4.99 5.49
C LEU A 279 23.54 -3.85 6.16
N GLY A 280 23.46 -2.65 5.59
CA GLY A 280 24.07 -1.47 6.16
C GLY A 280 23.62 -0.20 5.46
N THR A 281 24.23 0.92 5.84
CA THR A 281 23.99 2.24 5.28
C THR A 281 25.28 2.89 4.81
N LYS A 282 25.22 3.63 3.71
CA LYS A 282 26.34 4.39 3.20
C LYS A 282 25.83 5.57 2.36
N ASN A 283 26.36 6.76 2.62
CA ASN A 283 26.02 7.97 1.86
C ASN A 283 24.50 8.18 1.76
N LYS A 284 23.78 8.05 2.87
CA LYS A 284 22.31 8.16 2.95
C LYS A 284 21.55 7.17 2.06
N GLN A 285 22.12 6.03 1.75
CA GLN A 285 21.51 4.94 1.00
C GLN A 285 21.63 3.64 1.79
N PHE A 286 20.67 2.74 1.62
CA PHE A 286 20.81 1.36 2.07
C PHE A 286 21.85 0.64 1.22
N THR A 287 22.53 -0.31 1.84
CA THR A 287 23.44 -1.23 1.14
C THR A 287 23.13 -2.67 1.50
N VAL A 288 23.12 -3.54 0.49
CA VAL A 288 23.03 -4.99 0.64
C VAL A 288 24.28 -5.60 0.04
N ASN A 289 25.08 -6.29 0.87
CA ASN A 289 26.38 -6.84 0.49
C ASN A 289 27.32 -5.77 -0.10
N GLY A 290 27.24 -4.53 0.41
CA GLY A 290 28.02 -3.38 -0.04
C GLY A 290 27.49 -2.68 -1.30
N ARG A 291 26.44 -3.21 -1.96
CA ARG A 291 25.80 -2.60 -3.12
C ARG A 291 24.71 -1.64 -2.69
N PRO A 292 24.66 -0.38 -3.16
CA PRO A 292 23.55 0.52 -2.94
C PRO A 292 22.24 -0.10 -3.42
N THR A 293 21.20 -0.03 -2.60
CA THR A 293 19.90 -0.63 -2.83
C THR A 293 18.81 0.39 -2.54
N LEU A 294 17.85 0.52 -3.45
CA LEU A 294 16.66 1.34 -3.28
C LEU A 294 15.46 0.44 -2.92
N MET A 295 14.84 0.69 -1.78
CA MET A 295 13.62 0.01 -1.38
C MET A 295 12.44 0.57 -2.18
N ARG A 296 11.71 -0.30 -2.87
CA ARG A 296 10.56 0.07 -3.72
C ARG A 296 9.43 -0.87 -3.38
N GLY A 297 8.37 -0.39 -2.78
CA GLY A 297 7.30 -1.31 -2.43
C GLY A 297 6.04 -0.70 -1.86
N PRO A 298 5.00 -1.55 -1.74
CA PRO A 298 3.77 -1.16 -1.06
C PRO A 298 3.88 -1.32 0.45
N VAL A 299 2.92 -0.73 1.13
CA VAL A 299 2.52 -1.05 2.50
C VAL A 299 1.51 -2.20 2.45
N ASP A 300 1.46 -3.07 3.44
CA ASP A 300 0.38 -4.03 3.67
C ASP A 300 -0.37 -3.67 4.95
N GLU A 301 -1.62 -3.29 4.77
CA GLU A 301 -2.53 -2.82 5.82
C GLU A 301 -3.33 -3.97 6.49
N CYS A 302 -2.92 -5.21 6.27
CA CYS A 302 -3.56 -6.40 6.84
C CYS A 302 -5.05 -6.58 6.50
N VAL A 303 -5.46 -6.26 5.27
CA VAL A 303 -6.85 -6.45 4.80
C VAL A 303 -6.97 -7.77 4.03
N TYR A 304 -7.63 -8.76 4.62
CA TYR A 304 -7.85 -10.09 4.03
C TYR A 304 -9.32 -10.48 4.15
N PRO A 305 -10.19 -10.06 3.21
CA PRO A 305 -11.65 -10.12 3.40
C PRO A 305 -12.23 -11.52 3.54
N LEU A 306 -11.60 -12.55 2.97
CA LEU A 306 -12.12 -13.91 3.00
C LEU A 306 -12.01 -14.55 4.39
N THR A 307 -10.93 -14.28 5.10
CA THR A 307 -10.62 -14.88 6.40
C THR A 307 -10.77 -13.93 7.57
N GLY A 308 -10.53 -12.63 7.34
CA GLY A 308 -10.39 -11.63 8.39
C GLY A 308 -9.02 -11.69 9.12
N TYR A 309 -8.07 -12.48 8.59
CA TYR A 309 -6.69 -12.58 9.07
C TYR A 309 -5.76 -12.93 7.90
N PRO A 310 -4.43 -12.65 7.99
CA PRO A 310 -3.50 -12.89 6.89
C PRO A 310 -3.34 -14.38 6.55
N PRO A 311 -3.03 -14.73 5.30
CA PRO A 311 -2.75 -16.10 4.90
C PRO A 311 -1.63 -16.72 5.75
N MET A 312 -1.83 -17.98 6.18
CA MET A 312 -0.87 -18.73 6.98
C MET A 312 -0.10 -19.78 6.15
N ASP A 313 -0.26 -19.79 4.83
CA ASP A 313 0.43 -20.69 3.92
C ASP A 313 1.35 -19.95 2.95
N LYS A 314 2.47 -20.62 2.62
CA LYS A 314 3.50 -20.05 1.74
C LYS A 314 3.02 -19.80 0.31
N ALA A 315 2.12 -20.64 -0.22
CA ALA A 315 1.66 -20.52 -1.60
C ALA A 315 0.87 -19.22 -1.82
N ALA A 316 0.03 -18.83 -0.87
CA ALA A 316 -0.68 -17.55 -0.90
C ALA A 316 0.29 -16.37 -0.88
N TRP A 317 1.32 -16.39 -0.01
CA TRP A 317 2.33 -15.34 0.02
C TRP A 317 3.23 -15.31 -1.22
N MET A 318 3.55 -16.48 -1.79
CA MET A 318 4.24 -16.53 -3.09
C MET A 318 3.43 -15.84 -4.18
N ARG A 319 2.10 -15.98 -4.19
CA ARG A 319 1.23 -15.26 -5.11
C ARG A 319 1.31 -13.75 -4.89
N VAL A 320 1.09 -13.27 -3.66
CA VAL A 320 1.12 -11.83 -3.31
C VAL A 320 2.45 -11.20 -3.71
N LEU A 321 3.57 -11.78 -3.26
CA LEU A 321 4.89 -11.21 -3.50
C LEU A 321 5.34 -11.34 -4.97
N SER A 322 4.90 -12.38 -5.68
CA SER A 322 5.15 -12.50 -7.13
C SER A 322 4.40 -11.41 -7.91
N ILE A 323 3.17 -11.08 -7.51
CA ILE A 323 2.44 -9.95 -8.08
C ILE A 323 3.23 -8.65 -7.82
N CYS A 324 3.62 -8.35 -6.58
CA CYS A 324 4.43 -7.19 -6.26
C CYS A 324 5.72 -7.13 -7.09
N LYS A 325 6.44 -8.24 -7.21
CA LYS A 325 7.66 -8.33 -8.03
C LYS A 325 7.41 -8.10 -9.51
N SER A 326 6.26 -8.54 -10.02
CA SER A 326 5.88 -8.31 -11.42
C SER A 326 5.74 -6.82 -11.74
N TYR A 327 5.31 -6.00 -10.78
CA TYR A 327 5.25 -4.55 -10.87
C TYR A 327 6.59 -3.84 -10.59
N GLY A 328 7.66 -4.59 -10.27
CA GLY A 328 9.01 -4.04 -10.08
C GLY A 328 9.36 -3.71 -8.62
N PHE A 329 8.53 -4.08 -7.68
CA PHE A 329 8.80 -3.94 -6.26
C PHE A 329 9.81 -4.98 -5.76
N ASN A 330 10.54 -4.62 -4.71
CA ASN A 330 11.50 -5.48 -4.01
C ASN A 330 11.35 -5.44 -2.49
N TYR A 331 10.33 -4.73 -1.99
CA TYR A 331 10.15 -4.37 -0.60
C TYR A 331 8.67 -4.33 -0.24
N MET A 332 8.33 -4.63 1.02
CA MET A 332 6.99 -4.45 1.61
C MET A 332 7.12 -4.04 3.08
N ARG A 333 6.33 -3.06 3.48
CA ARG A 333 6.15 -2.64 4.86
C ARG A 333 4.87 -3.25 5.42
N PHE A 334 4.92 -3.77 6.62
CA PHE A 334 3.75 -4.27 7.37
C PHE A 334 3.38 -3.25 8.44
N HIS A 335 2.28 -2.56 8.21
CA HIS A 335 1.86 -1.40 9.00
C HIS A 335 1.34 -1.80 10.38
N SER A 336 2.12 -1.55 11.44
CA SER A 336 1.80 -1.88 12.83
C SER A 336 1.40 -3.35 13.09
N TRP A 337 1.97 -4.29 12.32
CA TRP A 337 1.81 -5.72 12.52
C TRP A 337 3.00 -6.53 11.98
N CYS A 338 3.09 -7.80 12.37
CA CYS A 338 4.13 -8.73 11.93
C CYS A 338 3.52 -9.88 11.14
N PRO A 339 3.98 -10.16 9.90
CA PRO A 339 3.46 -11.25 9.08
C PRO A 339 3.86 -12.64 9.64
N PRO A 340 3.20 -13.73 9.21
CA PRO A 340 3.55 -15.08 9.63
C PRO A 340 4.83 -15.59 8.96
N GLU A 341 5.40 -16.68 9.49
CA GLU A 341 6.59 -17.37 8.94
C GLU A 341 6.46 -17.68 7.44
N ALA A 342 5.25 -18.03 7.00
CA ALA A 342 4.95 -18.30 5.59
C ALA A 342 5.27 -17.13 4.66
N ALA A 343 5.05 -15.90 5.11
CA ALA A 343 5.38 -14.68 4.36
C ALA A 343 6.90 -14.50 4.24
N PHE A 344 7.64 -14.65 5.35
CA PHE A 344 9.09 -14.57 5.33
C PHE A 344 9.72 -15.65 4.45
N ALA A 345 9.24 -16.89 4.52
CA ALA A 345 9.73 -17.97 3.70
C ALA A 345 9.50 -17.73 2.20
N ALA A 346 8.38 -17.12 1.82
CA ALA A 346 8.11 -16.72 0.44
C ALA A 346 9.03 -15.56 -0.01
N ALA A 347 9.22 -14.56 0.86
CA ALA A 347 10.08 -13.41 0.59
C ALA A 347 11.56 -13.82 0.44
N ASP A 348 12.03 -14.75 1.27
CA ASP A 348 13.37 -15.31 1.20
C ASP A 348 13.66 -15.94 -0.17
N GLU A 349 12.72 -16.74 -0.69
CA GLU A 349 12.86 -17.40 -1.99
C GLU A 349 12.79 -16.43 -3.17
N LEU A 350 11.97 -15.38 -3.03
CA LEU A 350 11.79 -14.38 -4.09
C LEU A 350 12.87 -13.29 -4.08
N GLY A 351 13.69 -13.15 -3.04
CA GLY A 351 14.60 -12.03 -2.88
C GLY A 351 13.82 -10.73 -2.64
N PHE A 352 12.94 -10.73 -1.64
CA PHE A 352 12.07 -9.60 -1.32
C PHE A 352 12.36 -9.10 0.10
N PHE A 353 12.45 -7.80 0.31
CA PHE A 353 12.77 -7.22 1.62
C PHE A 353 11.50 -6.92 2.41
N PHE A 354 11.52 -7.18 3.71
CA PHE A 354 10.44 -6.83 4.63
C PHE A 354 10.88 -5.78 5.63
N GLN A 355 10.00 -4.81 5.85
CA GLN A 355 9.97 -3.99 7.04
C GLN A 355 8.81 -4.45 7.91
N VAL A 356 9.14 -4.87 9.12
CA VAL A 356 8.17 -5.30 10.13
C VAL A 356 8.00 -4.18 11.15
N GLU A 357 6.79 -3.96 11.60
CA GLU A 357 6.50 -3.05 12.70
C GLU A 357 6.01 -3.79 13.93
N ILE A 358 6.41 -3.31 15.11
CA ILE A 358 5.82 -3.75 16.35
C ILE A 358 4.34 -3.35 16.35
N PRO A 359 3.42 -4.16 16.92
CA PRO A 359 2.00 -3.84 16.98
C PRO A 359 1.74 -2.68 17.97
N LEU A 360 2.09 -1.47 17.55
CA LEU A 360 1.96 -0.25 18.35
C LEU A 360 1.58 0.94 17.47
N TRP A 361 0.54 1.69 17.89
CA TRP A 361 0.18 2.98 17.30
C TRP A 361 -0.39 3.89 18.39
N THR A 362 0.38 4.91 18.81
CA THR A 362 0.06 5.70 20.02
C THR A 362 -0.80 6.94 19.77
N MET A 363 -1.47 7.07 18.62
CA MET A 363 -2.35 8.23 18.37
C MET A 363 -3.52 8.33 19.36
N ASP A 364 -4.06 7.19 19.78
CA ASP A 364 -5.17 7.06 20.74
C ASP A 364 -4.80 6.27 21.99
N ALA A 365 -3.51 6.07 22.21
CA ALA A 365 -2.97 5.33 23.35
C ALA A 365 -1.85 6.11 24.05
N PRO A 366 -1.50 5.79 25.30
CA PRO A 366 -0.38 6.43 25.99
C PRO A 366 0.94 6.28 25.21
N HIS A 367 1.79 7.31 25.21
CA HIS A 367 3.11 7.24 24.59
C HIS A 367 3.98 6.16 25.25
N PHE A 368 4.91 5.58 24.49
CA PHE A 368 5.86 4.59 25.04
C PHE A 368 6.68 5.22 26.18
N GLY A 369 6.83 4.48 27.27
CA GLY A 369 7.41 4.99 28.53
C GLY A 369 6.37 5.45 29.56
N GLN A 370 5.09 5.56 29.19
CA GLN A 370 4.03 6.05 30.08
C GLN A 370 3.12 4.96 30.65
N HIS A 371 3.19 3.73 30.12
CA HIS A 371 2.32 2.62 30.55
C HIS A 371 3.14 1.32 30.75
N PRO A 372 3.63 1.04 31.97
CA PRO A 372 4.62 -0.02 32.19
C PRO A 372 4.22 -1.43 31.76
N GLU A 373 2.94 -1.79 31.85
CA GLU A 373 2.45 -3.11 31.43
C GLU A 373 2.46 -3.25 29.90
N ARG A 374 1.93 -2.26 29.19
CA ARG A 374 1.98 -2.21 27.74
C ARG A 374 3.43 -2.16 27.23
N ASP A 375 4.27 -1.33 27.86
CA ASP A 375 5.67 -1.17 27.47
C ASP A 375 6.44 -2.48 27.61
N ARG A 376 6.19 -3.24 28.68
CA ARG A 376 6.74 -4.60 28.85
C ARG A 376 6.26 -5.55 27.75
N PHE A 377 4.98 -5.53 27.43
CA PHE A 377 4.43 -6.33 26.33
C PHE A 377 5.11 -6.03 24.99
N ILE A 378 5.32 -4.74 24.68
CA ILE A 378 6.01 -4.31 23.45
C ILE A 378 7.47 -4.76 23.42
N VAL A 379 8.17 -4.68 24.55
CA VAL A 379 9.55 -5.21 24.70
C VAL A 379 9.59 -6.72 24.45
N ASP A 380 8.64 -7.46 25.03
CA ASP A 380 8.53 -8.91 24.84
C ASP A 380 8.18 -9.27 23.38
N GLU A 381 7.31 -8.50 22.72
CA GLU A 381 6.98 -8.69 21.29
C GLU A 381 8.20 -8.49 20.39
N LEU A 382 9.02 -7.46 20.65
CA LEU A 382 10.28 -7.27 19.93
C LEU A 382 11.19 -8.51 20.06
N ASP A 383 11.40 -9.00 21.28
CA ASP A 383 12.23 -10.17 21.53
C ASP A 383 11.68 -11.42 20.82
N ARG A 384 10.35 -11.62 20.86
CA ARG A 384 9.68 -12.76 20.22
C ARG A 384 9.77 -12.71 18.69
N ILE A 385 9.58 -11.53 18.08
CA ILE A 385 9.72 -11.33 16.62
C ILE A 385 11.16 -11.65 16.19
N LEU A 386 12.16 -11.11 16.90
CA LEU A 386 13.58 -11.34 16.58
C LEU A 386 13.98 -12.82 16.77
N GLU A 387 13.48 -13.50 17.80
CA GLU A 387 13.74 -14.93 18.02
C GLU A 387 13.05 -15.79 16.95
N ALA A 388 11.77 -15.54 16.65
CA ALA A 388 11.01 -16.36 15.73
C ALA A 388 11.49 -16.23 14.27
N TYR A 389 11.78 -14.99 13.83
CA TYR A 389 12.02 -14.70 12.42
C TYR A 389 13.45 -14.23 12.10
N GLY A 390 14.34 -14.31 13.08
CA GLY A 390 15.72 -13.79 13.00
C GLY A 390 16.56 -14.36 11.87
N ASN A 391 16.34 -15.59 11.43
CA ASN A 391 17.14 -16.25 10.38
C ASN A 391 16.70 -15.90 8.95
N HIS A 392 15.52 -15.25 8.77
CA HIS A 392 15.03 -14.88 7.46
C HIS A 392 15.82 -13.70 6.87
N PRO A 393 16.51 -13.88 5.74
CA PRO A 393 17.26 -12.78 5.12
C PRO A 393 16.34 -11.69 4.56
N SER A 394 15.09 -11.99 4.26
CA SER A 394 14.08 -11.01 3.85
C SER A 394 13.74 -10.02 4.96
N PHE A 395 13.85 -10.38 6.23
CA PHE A 395 13.60 -9.50 7.37
C PHE A 395 14.73 -8.45 7.49
N ALA A 396 14.61 -7.36 6.76
CA ALA A 396 15.65 -6.36 6.61
C ALA A 396 15.51 -5.17 7.59
N LEU A 397 14.31 -4.63 7.73
CA LEU A 397 14.03 -3.41 8.47
C LEU A 397 13.03 -3.70 9.59
N MET A 398 13.20 -3.00 10.72
CA MET A 398 12.31 -3.08 11.89
C MET A 398 11.98 -1.68 12.38
N ALA A 399 10.69 -1.39 12.49
CA ALA A 399 10.19 -0.11 13.05
C ALA A 399 9.44 -0.32 14.37
N MET A 400 9.50 0.68 15.24
CA MET A 400 8.93 0.63 16.59
C MET A 400 7.47 1.11 16.62
N GLY A 401 6.68 0.60 15.68
CA GLY A 401 5.26 0.89 15.48
C GLY A 401 5.00 1.84 14.32
N ASN A 402 3.75 2.28 14.15
CA ASN A 402 3.37 3.33 13.21
C ASN A 402 3.02 4.61 13.96
N GLU A 403 3.52 5.77 13.51
CA GLU A 403 3.23 7.09 14.08
C GLU A 403 3.20 7.10 15.62
N SER A 404 4.08 6.32 16.23
CA SER A 404 4.16 6.14 17.67
C SER A 404 5.11 7.15 18.28
N ALA A 405 4.84 7.55 19.54
CA ALA A 405 5.61 8.55 20.29
C ALA A 405 6.08 7.99 21.64
N GLY A 406 7.09 8.65 22.24
CA GLY A 406 7.66 8.29 23.53
C GLY A 406 9.15 7.91 23.46
N THR A 407 9.65 7.13 24.42
CA THR A 407 11.07 6.75 24.52
C THR A 407 11.44 5.57 23.60
N LEU A 408 11.02 5.60 22.35
CA LEU A 408 11.20 4.51 21.36
C LEU A 408 12.67 4.22 21.04
N GLY A 409 13.57 5.18 21.23
CA GLY A 409 15.01 4.99 21.07
C GLY A 409 15.57 3.86 21.94
N GLU A 410 14.99 3.60 23.11
CA GLU A 410 15.37 2.48 23.97
C GLU A 410 15.08 1.11 23.29
N LEU A 411 13.95 1.02 22.58
CA LEU A 411 13.61 -0.19 21.80
C LEU A 411 14.56 -0.39 20.63
N VAL A 412 14.93 0.69 19.92
CA VAL A 412 15.92 0.65 18.83
C VAL A 412 17.25 0.11 19.36
N GLN A 413 17.76 0.64 20.48
CA GLN A 413 19.02 0.18 21.09
C GLN A 413 18.94 -1.28 21.54
N LYS A 414 17.81 -1.70 22.12
CA LYS A 414 17.57 -3.08 22.48
C LYS A 414 17.57 -3.99 21.24
N GLY A 415 16.86 -3.63 20.19
CA GLY A 415 16.81 -4.39 18.94
C GLY A 415 18.20 -4.56 18.30
N ARG A 416 18.97 -3.46 18.18
CA ARG A 416 20.36 -3.51 17.69
C ARG A 416 21.26 -4.43 18.52
N SER A 417 21.08 -4.41 19.83
CA SER A 417 21.87 -5.25 20.75
C SER A 417 21.48 -6.73 20.66
N ALA A 418 20.19 -7.01 20.46
CA ALA A 418 19.66 -8.37 20.38
C ALA A 418 19.95 -9.02 19.01
N ASP A 419 19.79 -8.25 17.91
CA ASP A 419 19.99 -8.76 16.55
C ASP A 419 20.55 -7.68 15.60
N PRO A 420 21.85 -7.56 15.45
CA PRO A 420 22.51 -6.56 14.59
C PRO A 420 22.42 -6.87 13.08
N ARG A 421 21.73 -7.93 12.67
CA ARG A 421 21.56 -8.30 11.25
C ARG A 421 20.55 -7.42 10.51
N ARG A 422 19.86 -6.49 11.20
CA ARG A 422 18.80 -5.61 10.69
C ARG A 422 19.12 -4.16 10.91
N LEU A 423 18.35 -3.30 10.23
CA LEU A 423 18.32 -1.87 10.51
C LEU A 423 17.03 -1.51 11.25
N TYR A 424 17.15 -0.61 12.19
CA TYR A 424 16.08 -0.25 13.12
C TYR A 424 15.77 1.24 13.03
N ARG A 425 14.52 1.60 13.25
CA ARG A 425 14.10 2.99 13.41
C ARG A 425 13.08 3.16 14.54
N CYS A 426 13.10 4.32 15.19
CA CYS A 426 11.97 4.81 15.96
C CYS A 426 11.02 5.60 15.04
N GLU A 427 9.78 5.78 15.49
CA GLU A 427 8.75 6.53 14.76
C GLU A 427 8.88 8.04 14.97
N ASN A 428 8.29 8.77 14.00
CA ASN A 428 8.03 10.20 14.02
C ASN A 428 9.08 11.11 14.65
N GLY A 429 10.13 11.35 13.89
CA GLY A 429 10.77 12.67 13.87
C GLY A 429 11.39 13.24 15.14
N ASP A 430 11.19 12.64 16.29
CA ASP A 430 11.71 13.21 17.52
C ASP A 430 13.19 12.93 17.71
N THR A 431 13.72 11.91 17.04
CA THR A 431 15.16 11.66 17.09
C THR A 431 15.64 10.96 15.82
N GLU A 432 15.98 11.72 14.80
CA GLU A 432 16.85 11.27 13.69
C GLU A 432 18.12 10.56 14.19
N GLN A 433 18.43 10.71 15.47
CA GLN A 433 19.64 10.19 16.12
C GLN A 433 19.51 8.74 16.56
N ASP A 434 18.32 8.20 16.77
CA ASP A 434 18.11 6.86 17.35
C ASP A 434 17.78 5.79 16.33
N GLY A 435 17.71 6.11 15.03
CA GLY A 435 17.44 5.19 13.93
C GLY A 435 18.62 4.97 12.98
N ASP A 436 18.65 3.81 12.32
CA ASP A 436 19.57 3.52 11.20
C ASP A 436 19.04 4.07 9.88
N PHE A 437 17.76 4.40 9.81
CA PHE A 437 17.08 5.04 8.71
C PHE A 437 15.93 5.91 9.22
N PHE A 438 15.45 6.79 8.33
CA PHE A 438 14.37 7.72 8.61
C PHE A 438 13.23 7.52 7.61
N GLU A 439 11.99 7.74 8.02
CA GLU A 439 10.84 7.88 7.13
C GLU A 439 10.33 9.31 7.16
N THR A 440 10.10 9.88 5.99
CA THR A 440 9.47 11.20 5.91
C THR A 440 8.01 11.07 6.33
N GLY A 441 7.46 12.05 7.02
CA GLY A 441 6.01 12.08 7.23
C GLY A 441 5.26 12.00 5.88
N GLN A 442 4.05 11.48 5.87
CA GLN A 442 3.18 11.30 4.69
C GLN A 442 3.11 12.49 3.74
N ARG A 443 3.45 13.66 4.23
CA ARG A 443 3.45 14.95 3.52
C ARG A 443 4.83 15.35 3.02
N GLY A 444 5.84 14.54 3.29
CA GLY A 444 7.24 14.86 2.99
C GLY A 444 7.62 14.69 1.54
N ILE A 445 6.76 14.07 0.73
CA ILE A 445 7.04 13.87 -0.66
C ILE A 445 6.41 14.98 -1.44
N ALA A 446 7.24 15.58 -2.19
CA ALA A 446 6.80 16.40 -3.27
C ALA A 446 5.96 15.52 -4.18
N GLY A 447 5.45 15.81 -5.02
CA GLY A 447 4.62 15.20 -5.97
C GLY A 447 3.56 16.15 -6.39
N PRO A 448 2.60 15.65 -7.11
CA PRO A 448 1.46 16.47 -7.52
C PRO A 448 0.76 17.20 -6.36
N ARG A 449 0.97 16.77 -5.13
CA ARG A 449 0.39 17.40 -3.93
C ARG A 449 1.01 18.73 -3.55
N THR A 450 2.22 19.04 -3.97
CA THR A 450 2.99 20.10 -3.36
C THR A 450 3.46 21.19 -4.31
N ASP A 451 4.16 20.85 -5.37
CA ASP A 451 4.79 21.81 -6.26
C ASP A 451 5.06 21.19 -7.64
N TRP A 452 4.20 21.47 -8.57
CA TRP A 452 4.28 20.94 -9.92
C TRP A 452 5.56 21.36 -10.66
N ASP A 453 5.92 22.62 -10.60
CA ASP A 453 7.06 23.15 -11.35
C ASP A 453 8.39 22.57 -10.83
N ARG A 454 8.53 22.48 -9.53
CA ARG A 454 9.72 21.85 -8.91
C ARG A 454 9.76 20.36 -9.16
N TRP A 455 8.61 19.71 -9.09
CA TRP A 455 8.47 18.31 -9.39
C TRP A 455 8.89 18.01 -10.83
N SER A 456 8.33 18.70 -11.80
CA SER A 456 8.61 18.54 -13.22
C SER A 456 10.06 18.88 -13.57
N ALA A 457 10.69 19.81 -12.85
CA ALA A 457 12.03 20.29 -13.07
C ALA A 457 13.15 19.43 -12.48
N GLY A 458 12.86 18.38 -11.74
CA GLY A 458 13.96 17.55 -11.26
C GLY A 458 13.72 16.74 -10.01
N GLY A 459 12.49 16.62 -9.63
CA GLY A 459 12.16 16.04 -8.34
C GLY A 459 12.44 17.03 -7.21
N TRP A 460 11.85 16.78 -6.12
CA TRP A 460 11.88 17.72 -5.00
C TRP A 460 13.16 17.75 -4.18
N ILE A 461 14.15 16.98 -4.57
CA ILE A 461 15.48 17.06 -3.97
C ILE A 461 16.46 17.82 -4.83
N ALA A 462 16.22 17.98 -6.10
CA ALA A 462 17.11 18.75 -6.94
C ALA A 462 17.19 20.22 -6.52
N GLY A 463 16.18 20.74 -5.82
CA GLY A 463 16.21 22.04 -5.20
C GLY A 463 17.05 22.14 -3.93
N GLY A 464 17.37 21.02 -3.36
CA GLY A 464 18.31 20.78 -2.26
C GLY A 464 18.25 21.72 -1.10
N GLU A 465 19.25 22.45 -0.93
CA GLU A 465 19.70 22.98 0.35
C GLU A 465 18.82 24.06 1.01
N ASN A 466 17.88 24.66 0.32
CA ASN A 466 17.20 25.85 0.81
C ASN A 466 15.67 25.82 0.90
N ASP A 467 15.04 24.74 0.53
CA ASP A 467 13.61 24.74 0.51
C ASP A 467 13.06 24.03 1.72
N GLY A 468 13.36 24.27 2.88
CA GLY A 468 12.76 23.80 4.14
C GLY A 468 11.86 22.54 4.13
N VAL A 469 11.68 21.97 2.96
CA VAL A 469 10.77 20.88 2.62
C VAL A 469 11.52 19.58 2.46
N ASN A 470 12.75 19.65 2.03
CA ASN A 470 13.53 18.47 1.78
C ASN A 470 14.21 17.95 3.06
N ARG A 471 13.42 17.37 3.92
CA ARG A 471 13.91 16.71 5.14
C ARG A 471 14.84 15.55 4.85
N THR A 472 14.79 14.98 3.64
CA THR A 472 15.63 13.82 3.27
C THR A 472 17.09 14.19 3.12
N THR A 473 17.41 15.37 2.61
CA THR A 473 18.82 15.79 2.43
C THR A 473 19.50 16.17 3.73
N GLY A 474 18.74 16.61 4.76
CA GLY A 474 19.25 16.91 6.10
C GLY A 474 19.59 15.67 6.92
N ALA A 475 18.87 14.56 6.73
CA ALA A 475 19.09 13.36 7.50
C ALA A 475 20.46 12.74 7.26
N PRO A 476 21.18 12.31 8.31
CA PRO A 476 22.49 11.66 8.16
C PRO A 476 22.38 10.19 7.69
N VAL A 477 21.18 9.63 7.68
CA VAL A 477 20.86 8.23 7.37
C VAL A 477 19.98 8.13 6.11
N PRO A 478 19.77 6.92 5.54
CA PRO A 478 18.83 6.72 4.45
C PRO A 478 17.42 7.17 4.82
N THR A 479 16.74 7.79 3.87
CA THR A 479 15.36 8.21 4.04
C THR A 479 14.45 7.42 3.11
N LEU A 480 13.38 6.86 3.65
CA LEU A 480 12.26 6.29 2.92
C LEU A 480 11.14 7.32 2.80
N SER A 481 10.56 7.42 1.63
CA SER A 481 9.34 8.19 1.44
C SER A 481 8.15 7.42 1.99
N HIS A 482 7.54 7.93 3.06
CA HIS A 482 6.47 7.28 3.81
C HIS A 482 5.12 7.45 3.10
N GLU A 483 4.44 6.33 2.81
CA GLU A 483 3.06 6.28 2.36
C GLU A 483 2.72 7.21 1.18
N VAL A 484 3.49 7.11 0.09
CA VAL A 484 3.29 7.92 -1.11
C VAL A 484 2.04 7.49 -1.88
N GLY A 485 1.55 8.36 -2.75
CA GLY A 485 0.37 8.12 -3.56
C GLY A 485 -0.90 8.48 -2.82
N GLN A 486 -1.73 7.49 -2.52
CA GLN A 486 -3.02 7.68 -1.85
C GLN A 486 -4.03 8.45 -2.72
N TRP A 487 -3.99 8.21 -4.04
CA TRP A 487 -4.89 8.86 -5.00
C TRP A 487 -6.19 8.07 -5.09
N ALA A 488 -7.25 8.62 -4.49
CA ALA A 488 -8.54 7.96 -4.48
C ALA A 488 -9.10 7.79 -5.90
N MET A 489 -9.72 6.63 -6.14
CA MET A 489 -10.42 6.30 -7.37
C MET A 489 -11.81 5.76 -7.07
N TYR A 490 -12.67 5.70 -8.08
CA TYR A 490 -14.04 5.23 -7.93
C TYR A 490 -14.06 3.67 -7.85
N PRO A 491 -14.88 3.05 -6.97
CA PRO A 491 -14.97 1.59 -6.86
C PRO A 491 -15.64 0.95 -8.08
N ASP A 492 -15.15 -0.20 -8.51
CA ASP A 492 -15.90 -1.10 -9.40
C ASP A 492 -16.82 -1.99 -8.58
N PHE A 493 -18.14 -1.84 -8.74
CA PHE A 493 -19.10 -2.60 -7.94
C PHE A 493 -19.21 -4.08 -8.31
N ASP A 494 -18.60 -4.54 -9.40
CA ASP A 494 -18.48 -5.97 -9.69
C ASP A 494 -17.57 -6.69 -8.67
N GLU A 495 -16.71 -5.94 -7.96
CA GLU A 495 -15.88 -6.50 -6.88
C GLU A 495 -16.68 -7.00 -5.67
N ILE A 496 -17.92 -6.50 -5.46
CA ILE A 496 -18.78 -6.90 -4.34
C ILE A 496 -18.93 -8.43 -4.26
N ASP A 497 -19.03 -9.09 -5.40
CA ASP A 497 -19.22 -10.54 -5.48
C ASP A 497 -18.01 -11.35 -4.97
N LYS A 498 -16.84 -10.74 -4.87
CA LYS A 498 -15.61 -11.34 -4.30
C LYS A 498 -15.63 -11.41 -2.77
N TYR A 499 -16.37 -10.52 -2.11
CA TYR A 499 -16.41 -10.42 -0.65
C TYR A 499 -17.33 -11.48 -0.04
N THR A 500 -16.96 -12.75 -0.21
CA THR A 500 -17.77 -13.92 0.22
C THR A 500 -17.39 -14.46 1.60
N GLY A 501 -16.35 -13.91 2.23
CA GLY A 501 -15.77 -14.40 3.47
C GLY A 501 -16.30 -13.73 4.74
N THR A 502 -15.41 -13.57 5.72
CA THR A 502 -15.68 -13.00 7.04
C THR A 502 -16.02 -11.51 6.97
N LEU A 503 -15.38 -10.78 6.05
CA LEU A 503 -15.65 -9.36 5.81
C LEU A 503 -16.48 -9.20 4.53
N ARG A 504 -17.52 -8.34 4.59
CA ARG A 504 -18.44 -8.06 3.49
C ARG A 504 -18.36 -6.59 3.08
N ALA A 505 -18.50 -6.33 1.79
CA ALA A 505 -18.45 -4.99 1.21
C ALA A 505 -19.83 -4.29 1.23
N TYR A 506 -20.49 -4.24 2.37
CA TYR A 506 -21.79 -3.57 2.50
C TYR A 506 -21.71 -2.05 2.31
N ASN A 507 -20.55 -1.45 2.55
CA ASN A 507 -20.23 -0.07 2.17
C ASN A 507 -20.33 0.11 0.64
N TYR A 508 -19.74 -0.79 -0.17
CA TYR A 508 -19.85 -0.75 -1.64
C TYR A 508 -21.30 -0.92 -2.11
N GLU A 509 -22.07 -1.78 -1.47
CA GLU A 509 -23.50 -1.92 -1.78
C GLU A 509 -24.28 -0.63 -1.52
N GLY A 510 -23.90 0.11 -0.47
CA GLY A 510 -24.44 1.43 -0.17
C GLY A 510 -24.12 2.45 -1.26
N TYR A 511 -22.85 2.50 -1.70
CA TYR A 511 -22.42 3.39 -2.78
C TYR A 511 -23.08 3.04 -4.11
N ARG A 512 -23.19 1.75 -4.45
CA ARG A 512 -23.90 1.27 -5.64
C ARG A 512 -25.36 1.72 -5.64
N ARG A 513 -26.05 1.58 -4.52
CA ARG A 513 -27.46 2.03 -4.35
C ARG A 513 -27.57 3.54 -4.53
N SER A 514 -26.70 4.31 -3.91
CA SER A 514 -26.67 5.77 -4.05
C SER A 514 -26.40 6.21 -5.50
N LEU A 515 -25.49 5.55 -6.22
CA LEU A 515 -25.25 5.85 -7.63
C LEU A 515 -26.46 5.54 -8.52
N ALA A 516 -27.17 4.41 -8.21
CA ALA A 516 -28.40 4.03 -8.91
C ALA A 516 -29.53 5.07 -8.71
N GLU A 517 -29.69 5.56 -7.49
CA GLU A 517 -30.67 6.62 -7.15
C GLU A 517 -30.40 7.96 -7.88
N ARG A 518 -29.17 8.17 -8.33
CA ARG A 518 -28.76 9.33 -9.14
C ARG A 518 -28.82 9.10 -10.64
N GLY A 519 -29.31 7.93 -11.11
CA GLY A 519 -29.43 7.58 -12.51
C GLY A 519 -28.07 7.43 -13.24
N MET A 520 -27.02 6.99 -12.53
CA MET A 520 -25.66 6.87 -13.08
C MET A 520 -25.03 5.48 -12.91
N LEU A 521 -25.81 4.47 -12.51
CA LEU A 521 -25.24 3.14 -12.25
C LEU A 521 -24.57 2.52 -13.49
N ASP A 522 -25.08 2.80 -14.67
CA ASP A 522 -24.52 2.37 -15.94
C ASP A 522 -23.11 2.93 -16.22
N GLN A 523 -22.76 4.08 -15.59
CA GLN A 523 -21.43 4.70 -15.70
C GLN A 523 -20.41 4.18 -14.67
N ASN A 524 -20.77 3.25 -13.79
CA ASN A 524 -19.86 2.81 -12.73
C ASN A 524 -18.48 2.39 -13.25
N LYS A 525 -18.45 1.56 -14.30
CA LYS A 525 -17.17 1.09 -14.88
C LYS A 525 -16.38 2.21 -15.55
N ASP A 526 -17.07 3.17 -16.16
CA ASP A 526 -16.40 4.32 -16.77
C ASP A 526 -15.78 5.21 -15.69
N PHE A 527 -16.48 5.44 -14.58
CA PHE A 527 -15.94 6.18 -13.44
C PHE A 527 -14.75 5.47 -12.80
N ALA A 528 -14.86 4.16 -12.55
CA ALA A 528 -13.76 3.36 -11.99
C ALA A 528 -12.54 3.40 -12.91
N ARG A 529 -12.74 3.21 -14.21
CA ARG A 529 -11.66 3.22 -15.19
C ARG A 529 -11.04 4.61 -15.35
N ALA A 530 -11.83 5.68 -15.53
CA ALA A 530 -11.32 7.02 -15.76
C ALA A 530 -10.56 7.56 -14.55
N SER A 531 -11.12 7.43 -13.32
CA SER A 531 -10.43 7.84 -12.10
C SER A 531 -9.19 6.97 -11.82
N GLY A 532 -9.27 5.66 -12.11
CA GLY A 532 -8.15 4.74 -11.92
C GLY A 532 -6.98 5.03 -12.87
N LEU A 533 -7.23 5.27 -14.16
CA LEU A 533 -6.18 5.65 -15.13
C LEU A 533 -5.52 6.98 -14.74
N PHE A 534 -6.31 7.93 -14.26
CA PHE A 534 -5.78 9.19 -13.74
C PHE A 534 -4.89 8.97 -12.50
N SER A 535 -5.34 8.15 -11.56
CA SER A 535 -4.55 7.79 -10.38
C SER A 535 -3.21 7.14 -10.76
N VAL A 536 -3.19 6.24 -11.76
CA VAL A 536 -1.95 5.63 -12.27
C VAL A 536 -0.97 6.66 -12.84
N LEU A 537 -1.46 7.70 -13.53
CA LEU A 537 -0.62 8.81 -14.01
C LEU A 537 0.05 9.54 -12.84
N LEU A 538 -0.68 9.77 -11.77
CA LEU A 538 -0.16 10.43 -10.57
C LEU A 538 0.87 9.54 -9.84
N TYR A 539 0.61 8.24 -9.71
CA TYR A 539 1.59 7.28 -9.18
C TYR A 539 2.88 7.25 -9.99
N LYS A 540 2.77 7.27 -11.32
CA LYS A 540 3.95 7.33 -12.19
C LYS A 540 4.82 8.54 -11.88
N ASP A 541 4.23 9.71 -11.76
CA ASP A 541 4.99 10.94 -11.48
C ASP A 541 5.63 10.93 -10.07
N GLU A 542 4.94 10.44 -9.05
CA GLU A 542 5.51 10.31 -7.70
C GLU A 542 6.66 9.30 -7.62
N ILE A 543 6.50 8.15 -8.27
CA ILE A 543 7.55 7.15 -8.33
C ILE A 543 8.77 7.69 -9.08
N GLU A 544 8.58 8.37 -10.21
CA GLU A 544 9.66 8.99 -10.98
C GLU A 544 10.36 10.09 -10.18
N ALA A 545 9.64 10.88 -9.38
CA ALA A 545 10.24 11.87 -8.51
C ALA A 545 11.10 11.21 -7.42
N SER A 546 10.61 10.14 -6.80
CA SER A 546 11.40 9.36 -5.84
C SER A 546 12.67 8.79 -6.49
N LEU A 547 12.58 8.29 -7.73
CA LEU A 547 13.72 7.76 -8.47
C LEU A 547 14.72 8.84 -8.91
N ARG A 548 14.30 10.08 -9.16
CA ARG A 548 15.20 11.22 -9.43
C ARG A 548 15.87 11.73 -8.16
N THR A 549 15.28 11.44 -7.02
CA THR A 549 15.80 11.82 -5.71
C THR A 549 17.10 11.07 -5.40
N TYR A 550 18.19 11.80 -5.13
CA TYR A 550 19.50 11.21 -4.86
C TYR A 550 20.32 12.10 -3.90
N PRO A 551 20.93 11.54 -2.84
CA PRO A 551 20.79 10.15 -2.36
C PRO A 551 19.46 9.90 -1.66
N HIS A 552 18.94 8.67 -1.77
CA HIS A 552 17.62 8.29 -1.24
C HIS A 552 17.59 6.81 -0.85
N GLY A 553 16.79 6.44 0.16
CA GLY A 553 16.61 5.06 0.61
C GLY A 553 15.53 4.31 -0.17
N GLY A 554 14.50 5.02 -0.64
CA GLY A 554 13.38 4.41 -1.35
C GLY A 554 12.03 5.00 -1.02
N PHE A 555 10.97 4.30 -1.38
CA PHE A 555 9.59 4.73 -1.17
C PHE A 555 8.66 3.58 -0.80
N GLN A 556 7.61 3.92 -0.09
CA GLN A 556 6.50 3.06 0.29
C GLN A 556 5.21 3.63 -0.32
N ILE A 557 4.46 2.82 -1.05
CA ILE A 557 3.18 3.20 -1.64
C ILE A 557 2.05 2.70 -0.72
N LEU A 558 1.16 3.57 -0.34
CA LEU A 558 -0.05 3.23 0.42
C LEU A 558 -1.27 3.23 -0.51
N GLU A 559 -1.77 2.15 -0.97
CA GLU A 559 -1.26 0.80 -1.16
C GLU A 559 -1.18 0.48 -2.66
N ALA A 560 -0.61 -0.68 -3.04
CA ALA A 560 -0.72 -1.17 -4.42
C ALA A 560 -2.12 -1.76 -4.71
N ARG A 561 -2.83 -2.16 -3.68
CA ARG A 561 -4.21 -2.67 -3.72
C ARG A 561 -5.16 -1.73 -3.00
N ASP A 562 -6.46 -1.94 -3.20
CA ASP A 562 -7.45 -1.22 -2.42
C ASP A 562 -7.37 -1.54 -0.94
N TYR A 563 -7.59 -0.50 -0.16
CA TYR A 563 -7.65 -0.53 1.28
C TYR A 563 -9.07 -0.15 1.74
N PRO A 564 -10.07 -1.05 1.57
CA PRO A 564 -11.47 -0.74 1.87
C PRO A 564 -11.78 -0.77 3.37
N GLY A 565 -10.77 -0.69 4.21
CA GLY A 565 -10.86 -0.62 5.66
C GLY A 565 -11.12 0.78 6.15
N GLN A 566 -10.10 1.46 6.56
CA GLN A 566 -10.14 2.77 7.20
C GLN A 566 -10.71 3.85 6.26
N GLY A 567 -12.01 4.21 6.44
CA GLY A 567 -12.72 5.17 5.61
C GLY A 567 -12.97 4.74 4.16
N THR A 568 -12.88 3.46 3.84
CA THR A 568 -13.02 2.92 2.48
C THR A 568 -12.04 3.56 1.49
N ALA A 569 -10.74 3.47 1.77
CA ALA A 569 -9.71 3.99 0.89
C ALA A 569 -9.55 3.10 -0.35
N ILE A 570 -9.97 3.58 -1.51
CA ILE A 570 -9.85 2.88 -2.80
C ILE A 570 -8.75 3.59 -3.59
N VAL A 571 -7.53 3.10 -3.46
CA VAL A 571 -6.33 3.77 -3.96
C VAL A 571 -5.43 2.87 -4.82
N GLY A 572 -5.66 1.56 -4.82
CA GLY A 572 -4.83 0.60 -5.53
C GLY A 572 -5.22 0.41 -6.99
N TRP A 573 -4.26 0.08 -7.85
CA TRP A 573 -4.51 -0.46 -9.19
C TRP A 573 -4.77 -1.98 -9.17
N LEU A 574 -4.68 -2.58 -7.99
CA LEU A 574 -5.14 -3.93 -7.66
C LEU A 574 -6.33 -3.81 -6.70
N ASP A 575 -7.23 -4.78 -6.73
CA ASP A 575 -8.32 -4.86 -5.75
C ASP A 575 -7.84 -5.43 -4.41
N ALA A 576 -8.71 -5.48 -3.41
CA ALA A 576 -8.39 -5.99 -2.07
C ALA A 576 -7.96 -7.47 -2.05
N PHE A 577 -8.12 -8.20 -3.15
CA PHE A 577 -7.74 -9.60 -3.33
C PHE A 577 -6.44 -9.79 -4.11
N TRP A 578 -5.72 -8.69 -4.41
CA TRP A 578 -4.53 -8.66 -5.26
C TRP A 578 -4.79 -9.01 -6.74
N ASP A 579 -6.01 -8.89 -7.22
CA ASP A 579 -6.33 -9.03 -8.63
C ASP A 579 -6.24 -7.68 -9.36
N SER A 580 -5.83 -7.73 -10.63
CA SER A 580 -5.70 -6.51 -11.43
C SER A 580 -7.07 -5.91 -11.74
N LYS A 581 -7.21 -4.59 -11.57
CA LYS A 581 -8.37 -3.82 -12.04
C LYS A 581 -8.30 -3.48 -13.55
N GLY A 582 -7.28 -3.98 -14.27
CA GLY A 582 -7.10 -3.70 -15.70
C GLY A 582 -6.68 -2.26 -16.03
N LEU A 583 -6.16 -1.51 -15.03
CA LEU A 583 -5.75 -0.12 -15.21
C LEU A 583 -4.36 0.01 -15.83
N ILE A 584 -3.45 -0.88 -15.47
CA ILE A 584 -2.09 -0.91 -16.00
C ILE A 584 -1.50 -2.33 -15.92
N GLU A 585 -0.83 -2.73 -17.00
CA GLU A 585 -0.12 -4.00 -17.04
C GLU A 585 1.23 -3.92 -16.28
N PRO A 586 1.68 -5.00 -15.63
CA PRO A 586 2.96 -5.03 -14.92
C PRO A 586 4.14 -4.59 -15.79
N LYS A 587 4.16 -4.97 -17.06
CA LYS A 587 5.22 -4.58 -18.00
C LYS A 587 5.27 -3.06 -18.22
N GLU A 588 4.13 -2.40 -18.22
CA GLU A 588 4.07 -0.95 -18.38
C GLU A 588 4.44 -0.22 -17.10
N PHE A 589 3.96 -0.69 -15.96
CA PHE A 589 4.33 -0.15 -14.66
C PHE A 589 5.84 -0.24 -14.43
N ARG A 590 6.49 -1.32 -14.84
CA ARG A 590 7.95 -1.49 -14.75
C ARG A 590 8.75 -0.48 -15.56
N ARG A 591 8.16 0.25 -16.49
CA ARG A 591 8.86 1.33 -17.21
C ARG A 591 9.28 2.47 -16.27
N PHE A 592 8.51 2.68 -15.19
CA PHE A 592 8.79 3.72 -14.19
C PHE A 592 8.99 3.16 -12.77
N CYS A 593 8.85 1.85 -12.55
CA CYS A 593 9.09 1.20 -11.26
C CYS A 593 9.92 -0.08 -11.46
N SER A 594 11.23 0.05 -11.53
CA SER A 594 12.17 -1.08 -11.69
C SER A 594 13.55 -0.70 -11.17
N PRO A 595 14.50 -1.65 -11.05
CA PRO A 595 15.86 -1.33 -10.63
C PRO A 595 16.59 -0.34 -11.54
N THR A 596 16.19 -0.25 -12.81
CA THR A 596 16.79 0.70 -13.76
C THR A 596 15.67 1.37 -14.54
N VAL A 597 15.59 2.71 -14.48
CA VAL A 597 14.54 3.51 -15.08
C VAL A 597 15.13 4.71 -15.81
N ALA A 598 14.69 4.89 -17.07
CA ALA A 598 14.94 6.12 -17.83
C ALA A 598 13.99 7.22 -17.33
N LEU A 599 14.52 8.40 -17.01
CA LEU A 599 13.83 9.51 -16.39
C LEU A 599 13.95 10.78 -17.23
N LEU A 600 13.02 11.69 -17.05
CA LEU A 600 13.01 12.95 -17.76
C LEU A 600 12.59 14.10 -16.83
N GLN A 601 13.33 15.20 -16.88
CA GLN A 601 12.95 16.46 -16.27
C GLN A 601 12.36 17.37 -17.34
N MET A 602 11.12 17.77 -17.19
CA MET A 602 10.41 18.66 -18.10
C MET A 602 9.83 19.84 -17.33
N PRO A 603 9.98 21.10 -17.80
CA PRO A 603 9.45 22.26 -17.09
C PRO A 603 7.91 22.37 -17.22
N LYS A 604 7.33 21.81 -18.26
CA LYS A 604 5.87 21.84 -18.52
C LYS A 604 5.45 20.73 -19.48
N ARG A 605 4.14 20.49 -19.59
CA ARG A 605 3.53 19.49 -20.49
C ARG A 605 2.80 20.09 -21.67
N VAL A 606 2.43 21.38 -21.61
CA VAL A 606 1.64 22.07 -22.64
C VAL A 606 2.48 23.17 -23.28
N TYR A 607 2.49 23.17 -24.59
CA TYR A 607 3.32 24.06 -25.43
C TYR A 607 2.49 24.71 -26.53
N THR A 608 3.02 25.78 -27.11
CA THR A 608 2.58 26.29 -28.39
C THR A 608 3.55 25.89 -29.52
N CYS A 609 3.07 25.86 -30.75
CA CYS A 609 3.86 25.43 -31.91
C CYS A 609 5.08 26.32 -32.22
N ASP A 610 5.10 27.56 -31.76
CA ASP A 610 6.22 28.51 -31.91
C ASP A 610 7.33 28.30 -30.84
N GLU A 611 7.07 27.43 -29.84
CA GLU A 611 8.07 27.11 -28.81
C GLU A 611 9.04 26.00 -29.22
N THR A 612 10.05 25.84 -28.42
CA THR A 612 10.98 24.72 -28.49
C THR A 612 10.79 23.84 -27.24
N PHE A 613 10.45 22.58 -27.41
CA PHE A 613 10.47 21.59 -26.35
C PHE A 613 11.89 21.44 -25.82
N ARG A 614 12.07 21.43 -24.50
CA ARG A 614 13.33 21.18 -23.82
C ARG A 614 13.11 20.25 -22.64
N ALA A 615 14.03 19.31 -22.44
CA ALA A 615 14.02 18.41 -21.29
C ALA A 615 15.44 17.92 -20.97
N VAL A 616 15.68 17.49 -19.74
CA VAL A 616 16.91 16.83 -19.33
C VAL A 616 16.61 15.34 -19.15
N ALA A 617 17.37 14.52 -19.87
CA ALA A 617 17.30 13.07 -19.79
C ALA A 617 18.25 12.53 -18.71
N GLU A 618 17.75 11.59 -17.91
CA GLU A 618 18.47 10.95 -16.81
C GLU A 618 18.19 9.44 -16.79
N ILE A 619 18.98 8.71 -16.02
CA ILE A 619 18.75 7.30 -15.71
C ILE A 619 19.07 7.01 -14.25
N SER A 620 18.09 6.44 -13.54
CA SER A 620 18.28 5.88 -12.21
C SER A 620 18.68 4.41 -12.33
N ASN A 621 19.83 4.02 -11.74
CA ASN A 621 20.30 2.64 -11.81
C ASN A 621 20.61 2.08 -10.41
N TYR A 622 19.76 1.20 -9.93
CA TYR A 622 19.94 0.37 -8.74
C TYR A 622 20.03 -1.12 -9.08
N GLY A 623 20.34 -1.42 -10.35
CA GLY A 623 20.62 -2.77 -10.83
C GLY A 623 21.89 -3.37 -10.22
N PRO A 624 22.20 -4.64 -10.52
CA PRO A 624 23.31 -5.36 -9.89
C PRO A 624 24.71 -4.85 -10.29
N LYS A 625 24.80 -4.02 -11.34
CA LYS A 625 26.09 -3.53 -11.89
C LYS A 625 25.92 -2.22 -12.66
N ASN A 626 27.04 -1.55 -12.89
CA ASN A 626 27.12 -0.42 -13.81
C ASN A 626 26.69 -0.81 -15.22
N LEU A 627 25.94 0.07 -15.90
CA LEU A 627 25.40 -0.16 -17.23
C LEU A 627 26.00 0.80 -18.26
N PRO A 628 26.65 0.32 -19.31
CA PRO A 628 26.91 1.15 -20.49
C PRO A 628 25.59 1.50 -21.17
N VAL A 629 25.36 2.79 -21.42
CA VAL A 629 24.13 3.29 -22.04
C VAL A 629 24.41 4.12 -23.27
N LYS A 630 23.58 3.92 -24.29
CA LYS A 630 23.52 4.74 -25.50
C LYS A 630 22.09 5.25 -25.63
N PRO A 631 21.83 6.45 -25.09
CA PRO A 631 20.45 6.92 -25.04
C PRO A 631 19.95 7.34 -26.42
N GLU A 632 18.70 6.98 -26.70
CA GLU A 632 17.97 7.40 -27.91
C GLU A 632 16.61 7.95 -27.49
N TRP A 633 16.16 8.99 -28.17
CA TRP A 633 14.85 9.56 -27.92
C TRP A 633 14.08 9.85 -29.21
N THR A 634 12.77 9.77 -29.12
CA THR A 634 11.85 10.11 -30.20
C THR A 634 10.66 10.89 -29.66
N LEU A 635 10.24 11.92 -30.39
CA LEU A 635 9.01 12.64 -30.18
C LEU A 635 8.11 12.36 -31.37
N ALA A 636 6.97 11.71 -31.15
CA ALA A 636 6.07 11.26 -32.20
C ALA A 636 4.63 11.68 -31.91
N ASP A 637 3.82 11.87 -32.95
CA ASP A 637 2.39 12.10 -32.85
C ASP A 637 1.61 10.76 -32.68
N GLU A 638 0.30 10.88 -32.50
CA GLU A 638 -0.60 9.72 -32.30
C GLU A 638 -0.65 8.75 -33.49
N SER A 639 -0.30 9.20 -34.68
CA SER A 639 -0.20 8.34 -35.87
C SER A 639 1.13 7.55 -35.91
N GLY A 640 2.04 7.84 -34.99
CA GLY A 640 3.38 7.26 -34.94
C GLY A 640 4.39 8.00 -35.84
N ARG A 641 4.01 9.14 -36.48
CA ARG A 641 4.93 9.98 -37.25
C ARG A 641 5.90 10.67 -36.32
N THR A 642 7.19 10.47 -36.55
CA THR A 642 8.25 11.12 -35.80
C THR A 642 8.32 12.61 -36.15
N ILE A 643 8.17 13.46 -35.14
CA ILE A 643 8.32 14.92 -35.23
C ILE A 643 9.79 15.30 -35.05
N ALA A 644 10.45 14.68 -34.09
CA ALA A 644 11.88 14.88 -33.82
C ALA A 644 12.45 13.61 -33.14
N GLY A 645 13.76 13.45 -33.19
CA GLY A 645 14.43 12.35 -32.51
C GLY A 645 15.95 12.48 -32.61
N GLY A 646 16.68 11.71 -31.82
CA GLY A 646 18.12 11.75 -31.81
C GLY A 646 18.72 10.78 -30.80
N SER A 647 20.06 10.81 -30.77
CA SER A 647 20.86 10.07 -29.81
C SER A 647 21.57 11.07 -28.88
N LEU A 648 21.73 10.70 -27.63
CA LEU A 648 22.52 11.43 -26.65
C LEU A 648 23.91 10.76 -26.49
N PRO A 649 24.91 11.46 -25.91
CA PRO A 649 26.24 10.91 -25.72
C PRO A 649 26.18 9.59 -24.93
N ALA A 650 26.97 8.62 -25.38
CA ALA A 650 27.15 7.37 -24.68
C ALA A 650 27.81 7.60 -23.32
N THR A 651 27.33 6.96 -22.29
CA THR A 651 27.84 7.11 -20.91
C THR A 651 27.71 5.80 -20.14
N VAL A 652 28.07 5.81 -18.86
CA VAL A 652 27.89 4.70 -17.94
C VAL A 652 26.94 5.12 -16.82
N ALA A 653 25.82 4.43 -16.70
CA ALA A 653 24.91 4.57 -15.55
C ALA A 653 25.49 3.76 -14.38
N GLU A 654 26.05 4.44 -13.39
CA GLU A 654 26.61 3.80 -12.20
C GLU A 654 25.53 3.25 -11.29
N THR A 655 25.79 2.08 -10.70
CA THR A 655 24.88 1.49 -9.71
C THR A 655 24.77 2.37 -8.47
N GLY A 656 23.54 2.56 -8.00
CA GLY A 656 23.21 3.38 -6.82
C GLY A 656 23.19 4.87 -7.10
N LYS A 657 23.08 5.28 -8.36
CA LYS A 657 23.06 6.70 -8.75
C LYS A 657 21.98 7.04 -9.76
N VAL A 658 21.65 8.33 -9.79
CA VAL A 658 20.99 8.98 -10.92
C VAL A 658 22.08 9.60 -11.79
N SER A 659 22.15 9.22 -13.06
CA SER A 659 23.15 9.68 -14.02
C SER A 659 22.49 10.55 -15.10
N GLY A 660 23.04 11.74 -15.34
CA GLY A 660 22.62 12.60 -16.44
C GLY A 660 22.97 11.97 -17.80
N LEU A 661 22.03 12.01 -18.74
CA LEU A 661 22.20 11.50 -20.11
C LEU A 661 22.39 12.64 -21.12
N GLY A 662 21.91 13.83 -20.82
CA GLY A 662 22.03 15.03 -21.68
C GLY A 662 20.70 15.75 -21.89
N GLU A 663 20.77 16.85 -22.64
CA GLU A 663 19.60 17.67 -22.94
C GLU A 663 18.92 17.21 -24.24
N ILE A 664 17.58 17.20 -24.23
CA ILE A 664 16.72 17.01 -25.40
C ILE A 664 16.17 18.35 -25.79
N SER A 665 16.23 18.66 -27.08
CA SER A 665 15.67 19.90 -27.65
C SER A 665 14.99 19.61 -28.98
N ALA A 666 13.73 20.04 -29.14
CA ALA A 666 12.95 19.86 -30.37
C ALA A 666 12.13 21.11 -30.70
N PRO A 667 12.38 21.81 -31.81
CA PRO A 667 11.51 22.87 -32.29
C PRO A 667 10.13 22.30 -32.66
N LEU A 668 9.04 22.92 -32.16
CA LEU A 668 7.66 22.43 -32.36
C LEU A 668 6.95 23.05 -33.57
N ARG A 669 7.60 23.92 -34.32
CA ARG A 669 7.02 24.65 -35.46
C ARG A 669 6.48 23.79 -36.62
N THR A 670 6.85 22.51 -36.62
CA THR A 670 6.31 21.56 -37.60
C THR A 670 4.98 20.96 -37.20
N VAL A 671 4.49 21.27 -36.02
CA VAL A 671 3.20 20.84 -35.49
C VAL A 671 2.20 21.97 -35.75
N ALA A 672 1.56 21.94 -36.92
CA ALA A 672 0.69 23.01 -37.37
C ALA A 672 -0.69 23.02 -36.69
N GLU A 673 -1.18 21.85 -36.35
CA GLU A 673 -2.48 21.63 -35.71
C GLU A 673 -2.30 21.16 -34.26
N ALA A 674 -3.34 21.29 -33.48
CA ALA A 674 -3.34 20.75 -32.11
C ALA A 674 -3.02 19.26 -32.08
N ALA A 675 -2.05 18.87 -31.30
CA ALA A 675 -1.58 17.48 -31.25
C ALA A 675 -1.12 17.10 -29.86
N ARG A 676 -1.40 15.86 -29.47
CA ARG A 676 -0.70 15.16 -28.41
C ARG A 676 0.52 14.46 -28.99
N LEU A 677 1.67 14.71 -28.41
CA LEU A 677 2.93 14.08 -28.79
C LEU A 677 3.44 13.23 -27.65
N THR A 678 4.01 12.07 -27.98
CA THR A 678 4.65 11.18 -27.00
C THR A 678 6.16 11.25 -27.17
N LEU A 679 6.85 11.69 -26.12
CA LEU A 679 8.30 11.54 -26.01
C LEU A 679 8.61 10.16 -25.44
N THR A 680 9.46 9.42 -26.14
CA THR A 680 10.02 8.15 -25.67
C THR A 680 11.52 8.27 -25.50
N LEU A 681 12.04 7.89 -24.34
CA LEU A 681 13.45 7.79 -24.03
C LEU A 681 13.83 6.31 -23.82
N LYS A 682 14.84 5.84 -24.58
CA LYS A 682 15.42 4.49 -24.44
C LYS A 682 16.84 4.60 -23.94
N ALA A 683 17.17 3.92 -22.84
CA ALA A 683 18.53 3.92 -22.27
C ALA A 683 18.77 2.65 -21.43
N GLY A 684 19.95 2.03 -21.58
CA GLY A 684 20.35 0.90 -20.72
C GLY A 684 19.44 -0.34 -20.78
N GLY A 685 18.74 -0.54 -21.90
CA GLY A 685 17.78 -1.66 -22.06
C GLY A 685 16.39 -1.39 -21.48
N THR A 686 16.17 -0.21 -20.90
CA THR A 686 14.85 0.28 -20.45
C THR A 686 14.28 1.34 -21.38
N SER A 687 12.99 1.58 -21.30
CA SER A 687 12.27 2.60 -22.08
C SER A 687 11.16 3.20 -21.26
N ASN A 688 11.04 4.52 -21.30
CA ASN A 688 9.94 5.24 -20.65
C ASN A 688 9.39 6.31 -21.60
N SER A 689 8.17 6.81 -21.33
CA SER A 689 7.51 7.76 -22.21
C SER A 689 6.62 8.74 -21.46
N TRP A 690 6.43 9.92 -22.05
CA TRP A 690 5.68 11.04 -21.49
C TRP A 690 4.91 11.76 -22.59
N ASN A 691 3.69 12.17 -22.32
CA ASN A 691 2.87 12.97 -23.22
C ASN A 691 3.12 14.46 -23.02
N ILE A 692 3.13 15.20 -24.13
CA ILE A 692 3.02 16.65 -24.16
C ILE A 692 1.97 17.07 -25.17
N TRP A 693 1.37 18.22 -24.98
CA TRP A 693 0.37 18.80 -25.90
C TRP A 693 0.96 20.03 -26.57
N VAL A 694 0.76 20.14 -27.87
CA VAL A 694 1.22 21.27 -28.67
C VAL A 694 0.03 21.89 -29.39
N TYR A 695 -0.17 23.17 -29.16
CA TYR A 695 -1.31 23.94 -29.71
C TYR A 695 -0.83 25.05 -30.59
N PRO A 696 -1.70 25.51 -31.57
CA PRO A 696 -1.44 26.72 -32.34
C PRO A 696 -1.25 27.95 -31.45
N ALA A 697 -0.32 28.83 -31.80
CA ALA A 697 -0.02 30.06 -31.05
C ALA A 697 -1.09 31.17 -31.22
N ARG A 698 -2.11 30.91 -32.05
CA ARG A 698 -3.16 31.89 -32.35
C ARG A 698 -4.15 32.07 -31.17
N GLN A 699 -4.74 33.27 -31.12
CA GLN A 699 -5.85 33.56 -30.21
C GLN A 699 -7.16 33.00 -30.77
N PRO A 700 -8.11 32.57 -29.93
CA PRO A 700 -9.44 32.17 -30.37
C PRO A 700 -10.22 33.36 -30.91
N GLU A 701 -10.88 33.14 -32.03
CA GLU A 701 -11.79 34.12 -32.63
C GLU A 701 -13.24 33.67 -32.44
N THR A 702 -14.15 34.61 -32.17
CA THR A 702 -15.57 34.27 -32.04
C THR A 702 -16.19 34.14 -33.44
N PRO A 703 -16.63 32.97 -33.86
CA PRO A 703 -17.29 32.80 -35.17
C PRO A 703 -18.61 33.52 -35.23
N ALA A 704 -19.02 33.89 -36.48
CA ALA A 704 -20.34 34.48 -36.70
C ALA A 704 -21.46 33.52 -36.27
N GLY A 705 -22.51 34.08 -35.66
CA GLY A 705 -23.69 33.28 -35.25
C GLY A 705 -23.61 32.63 -33.88
N VAL A 706 -22.52 32.82 -33.14
CA VAL A 706 -22.39 32.42 -31.74
C VAL A 706 -22.43 33.63 -30.83
N ARG A 707 -23.30 33.61 -29.83
CA ARG A 707 -23.34 34.60 -28.76
C ARG A 707 -22.52 34.09 -27.57
N ILE A 708 -21.57 34.88 -27.11
CA ILE A 708 -20.90 34.65 -25.82
C ILE A 708 -21.72 35.34 -24.72
N ALA A 709 -21.97 34.60 -23.63
CA ALA A 709 -22.60 35.10 -22.42
C ALA A 709 -21.79 34.73 -21.20
N TYR A 710 -21.89 35.53 -20.13
CA TYR A 710 -21.23 35.26 -18.84
C TYR A 710 -22.24 35.09 -17.70
N GLU A 711 -23.50 35.36 -17.93
CA GLU A 711 -24.60 35.19 -16.98
C GLU A 711 -25.84 34.62 -17.70
N TYR A 712 -26.60 33.79 -17.01
CA TYR A 712 -27.88 33.27 -17.46
C TYR A 712 -28.99 34.29 -17.10
N ASP A 713 -28.79 35.54 -17.58
CA ASP A 713 -29.65 36.64 -17.33
C ASP A 713 -30.84 36.71 -18.33
N ARG A 714 -31.68 37.74 -18.20
CA ARG A 714 -32.78 37.98 -19.12
C ARG A 714 -32.31 38.12 -20.58
N THR A 715 -31.19 38.80 -20.82
CA THR A 715 -30.64 39.02 -22.18
C THR A 715 -30.27 37.69 -22.83
N THR A 716 -29.65 36.78 -22.09
CA THR A 716 -29.25 35.45 -22.52
C THR A 716 -30.50 34.61 -22.83
N ARG A 717 -31.50 34.64 -21.96
CA ARG A 717 -32.79 33.93 -22.14
C ARG A 717 -33.55 34.44 -23.36
N ASP A 718 -33.63 35.77 -23.54
CA ASP A 718 -34.25 36.37 -24.71
C ASP A 718 -33.53 35.98 -26.01
N ALA A 719 -32.22 35.84 -26.01
CA ALA A 719 -31.44 35.37 -27.15
C ALA A 719 -31.79 33.92 -27.50
N LEU A 720 -31.82 33.04 -26.51
CA LEU A 720 -32.21 31.63 -26.67
C LEU A 720 -33.66 31.52 -27.18
N ALA A 721 -34.58 32.33 -26.67
CA ALA A 721 -35.95 32.35 -27.14
C ALA A 721 -36.09 32.79 -28.61
N ARG A 722 -35.12 33.53 -29.16
CA ARG A 722 -35.03 33.86 -30.58
C ARG A 722 -34.35 32.80 -31.45
N GLY A 723 -33.89 31.69 -30.85
CA GLY A 723 -33.22 30.61 -31.54
C GLY A 723 -31.71 30.81 -31.73
N GLU A 724 -31.10 31.70 -30.95
CA GLU A 724 -29.65 31.93 -31.03
C GLU A 724 -28.86 30.78 -30.44
N ARG A 725 -27.61 30.60 -30.89
CA ARG A 725 -26.60 29.66 -30.31
C ARG A 725 -25.81 30.45 -29.27
N VAL A 726 -25.87 30.03 -28.02
CA VAL A 726 -25.22 30.71 -26.89
C VAL A 726 -24.15 29.81 -26.30
N LEU A 727 -22.92 30.34 -26.17
CA LEU A 727 -21.87 29.79 -25.33
C LEU A 727 -21.81 30.62 -24.06
N LEU A 728 -22.19 30.02 -22.92
CA LEU A 728 -22.20 30.64 -21.61
C LEU A 728 -20.96 30.19 -20.80
N PHE A 729 -20.11 31.16 -20.49
CA PHE A 729 -19.04 30.97 -19.51
C PHE A 729 -19.56 31.32 -18.11
N SER A 730 -19.88 30.29 -17.33
CA SER A 730 -20.40 30.45 -15.98
C SER A 730 -19.25 30.80 -15.03
N ASP A 731 -19.39 31.91 -14.28
CA ASP A 731 -18.35 32.36 -13.34
C ASP A 731 -17.94 31.24 -12.38
N PRO A 732 -16.66 30.77 -12.41
CA PRO A 732 -16.20 29.65 -11.65
C PRO A 732 -16.13 29.91 -10.13
N THR A 733 -16.31 31.16 -9.71
CA THR A 733 -16.23 31.57 -8.29
C THR A 733 -17.61 31.68 -7.63
N LYS A 734 -18.70 31.71 -8.43
CA LYS A 734 -20.06 31.85 -7.91
C LYS A 734 -20.75 30.49 -7.70
N GLY A 735 -21.64 30.44 -6.72
CA GLY A 735 -22.48 29.28 -6.44
C GLY A 735 -21.74 28.07 -5.85
N LEU A 736 -20.51 28.26 -5.36
CA LEU A 736 -19.75 27.18 -4.74
C LEU A 736 -20.36 26.77 -3.41
N TYR A 737 -20.53 25.50 -3.25
CA TYR A 737 -21.01 24.90 -2.02
C TYR A 737 -19.91 25.02 -0.95
N LYS A 738 -20.18 25.82 0.07
CA LYS A 738 -19.32 25.89 1.27
C LYS A 738 -19.75 24.79 2.21
N ILE A 739 -18.93 23.78 2.32
CA ILE A 739 -19.17 22.68 3.25
C ILE A 739 -18.85 23.18 4.65
N ASP A 740 -19.89 23.34 5.47
CA ASP A 740 -19.70 23.40 6.92
C ASP A 740 -19.07 22.07 7.36
N ARG A 741 -17.89 22.17 7.96
CA ARG A 741 -17.11 21.01 8.38
C ARG A 741 -17.91 20.21 9.40
N VAL A 742 -18.40 19.09 8.98
CA VAL A 742 -18.99 18.11 9.88
C VAL A 742 -18.00 16.95 9.96
N MET A 743 -17.34 16.83 11.10
CA MET A 743 -16.64 15.58 11.42
C MET A 743 -17.67 14.46 11.36
N LEU A 744 -17.63 13.66 10.30
CA LEU A 744 -18.45 12.47 10.21
C LEU A 744 -17.84 11.43 11.14
N GLY A 745 -18.64 10.84 12.00
CA GLY A 745 -18.22 9.65 12.72
C GLY A 745 -17.98 8.51 11.71
N PRO A 746 -17.18 7.51 12.07
CA PRO A 746 -16.85 6.39 11.17
C PRO A 746 -18.10 5.65 10.64
N ASP A 747 -19.24 5.80 11.28
CA ASP A 747 -20.48 5.06 10.99
C ASP A 747 -21.62 5.95 10.48
N GLU A 748 -21.41 7.24 10.22
CA GLU A 748 -22.46 8.15 9.71
C GLU A 748 -22.32 8.39 8.20
N ILE A 749 -23.36 8.06 7.42
CA ILE A 749 -23.58 8.61 6.08
C ILE A 749 -24.37 9.90 6.23
N ARG A 750 -23.76 11.05 6.00
CA ARG A 750 -24.48 12.29 5.78
C ARG A 750 -24.56 12.56 4.28
N LEU A 751 -25.77 12.52 3.76
CA LEU A 751 -26.06 13.07 2.44
C LEU A 751 -25.94 14.60 2.55
N PHE A 752 -25.00 15.16 1.81
CA PHE A 752 -24.88 16.61 1.70
C PHE A 752 -26.08 17.11 0.87
N GLU A 753 -26.87 17.98 1.43
CA GLU A 753 -27.95 18.63 0.69
C GLU A 753 -27.41 19.90 0.03
N VAL A 754 -27.66 20.02 -1.27
CA VAL A 754 -27.39 21.25 -2.02
C VAL A 754 -28.34 22.34 -1.54
N LYS A 755 -27.82 23.41 -0.99
CA LYS A 755 -28.61 24.58 -0.56
C LYS A 755 -28.94 25.48 -1.76
N PRO A 756 -30.05 26.16 -1.76
CA PRO A 756 -30.34 27.18 -2.78
C PRO A 756 -29.19 28.19 -2.89
N GLY A 757 -28.79 28.52 -4.13
CA GLY A 757 -27.66 29.42 -4.42
C GLY A 757 -26.27 28.79 -4.29
N GLN A 758 -26.15 27.54 -3.77
CA GLN A 758 -24.92 26.76 -3.65
C GLN A 758 -25.08 25.47 -4.45
N ASN A 759 -24.92 25.53 -5.74
CA ASN A 759 -25.25 24.45 -6.67
C ASN A 759 -24.05 23.96 -7.48
N ALA A 760 -22.85 24.26 -7.04
CA ALA A 760 -21.62 23.82 -7.67
C ALA A 760 -20.56 23.47 -6.62
N LEU A 761 -19.67 22.57 -7.00
CA LEU A 761 -18.46 22.23 -6.25
C LEU A 761 -17.25 22.89 -6.93
N GLU A 762 -16.20 23.11 -6.17
CA GLU A 762 -14.92 23.48 -6.78
C GLU A 762 -14.46 22.35 -7.71
N GLY A 763 -14.13 22.69 -8.95
CA GLY A 763 -13.58 21.76 -9.93
C GLY A 763 -12.06 21.66 -9.72
N THR A 764 -11.59 20.52 -9.25
CA THR A 764 -10.19 20.31 -8.92
C THR A 764 -9.51 19.35 -9.89
N PHE A 765 -8.22 19.59 -10.19
CA PHE A 765 -7.42 18.66 -10.97
C PHE A 765 -7.07 17.42 -10.14
N MET A 766 -6.54 17.63 -8.94
CA MET A 766 -6.14 16.54 -8.06
C MET A 766 -7.35 15.80 -7.51
N PRO A 767 -7.33 14.45 -7.50
CA PRO A 767 -8.40 13.67 -6.87
C PRO A 767 -8.38 13.83 -5.37
N ALA A 768 -9.47 13.45 -4.72
CA ALA A 768 -9.53 13.35 -3.27
C ALA A 768 -8.36 12.50 -2.74
N PHE A 769 -7.80 12.95 -1.63
CA PHE A 769 -6.67 12.29 -1.01
C PHE A 769 -7.14 11.14 -0.11
N TRP A 770 -6.64 9.96 -0.34
CA TRP A 770 -6.79 8.74 0.44
C TRP A 770 -8.26 8.36 0.70
N ASN A 771 -8.90 8.96 1.70
CA ASN A 771 -10.32 8.75 1.93
C ASN A 771 -11.04 10.04 2.31
N MET A 772 -12.31 10.14 1.88
CA MET A 772 -13.14 11.30 2.08
C MET A 772 -13.58 11.48 3.53
N ARG A 773 -13.73 10.38 4.28
CA ARG A 773 -14.28 10.41 5.63
C ARG A 773 -13.30 10.88 6.68
N LEU A 774 -12.12 10.26 6.73
CA LEU A 774 -11.20 10.48 7.84
C LEU A 774 -10.69 11.93 7.89
N PHE A 775 -10.51 12.54 6.70
CA PHE A 775 -10.03 13.92 6.59
C PHE A 775 -11.12 14.91 6.16
N ASN A 776 -12.39 14.48 6.17
CA ASN A 776 -13.52 15.30 5.76
C ASN A 776 -13.29 15.98 4.39
N GLN A 777 -12.77 15.22 3.44
CA GLN A 777 -12.45 15.72 2.11
C GLN A 777 -13.68 15.69 1.22
N VAL A 778 -13.89 16.79 0.56
CA VAL A 778 -15.03 16.99 -0.33
C VAL A 778 -14.66 16.95 -1.80
N GLY A 779 -13.46 16.47 -2.10
CA GLY A 779 -12.89 16.39 -3.44
C GLY A 779 -13.68 15.51 -4.40
N THR A 780 -13.26 15.57 -5.64
CA THR A 780 -13.76 14.78 -6.78
C THR A 780 -12.66 13.81 -7.24
N LEU A 781 -12.94 12.96 -8.23
CA LEU A 781 -12.03 11.88 -8.62
C LEU A 781 -11.53 12.04 -10.08
N GLY A 782 -11.57 13.26 -10.61
CA GLY A 782 -11.19 13.56 -11.99
C GLY A 782 -12.38 13.73 -12.90
N ILE A 783 -12.17 13.65 -14.20
CA ILE A 783 -13.21 13.85 -15.22
C ILE A 783 -13.47 12.58 -16.02
N LEU A 784 -14.66 12.54 -16.63
CA LEU A 784 -15.04 11.62 -17.70
C LEU A 784 -15.54 12.44 -18.89
N CYS A 785 -15.05 12.15 -20.09
CA CYS A 785 -15.55 12.73 -21.33
C CYS A 785 -15.43 11.71 -22.49
N ASP A 786 -16.17 11.94 -23.56
CA ASP A 786 -15.98 11.22 -24.81
C ASP A 786 -14.97 11.97 -25.70
N PRO A 787 -13.76 11.48 -25.91
CA PRO A 787 -12.77 12.12 -26.77
C PRO A 787 -13.21 12.35 -28.21
N ALA A 788 -14.19 11.57 -28.70
CA ALA A 788 -14.75 11.70 -30.03
C ALA A 788 -15.86 12.76 -30.13
N HIS A 789 -16.26 13.37 -29.03
CA HIS A 789 -17.28 14.39 -29.03
C HIS A 789 -16.82 15.63 -29.84
N PRO A 790 -17.67 16.22 -30.73
CA PRO A 790 -17.26 17.33 -31.58
C PRO A 790 -16.76 18.57 -30.87
N ALA A 791 -17.11 18.77 -29.59
CA ALA A 791 -16.59 19.88 -28.78
C ALA A 791 -15.06 19.78 -28.55
N PHE A 792 -14.47 18.62 -28.79
CA PHE A 792 -13.02 18.38 -28.66
C PHE A 792 -12.30 18.36 -30.00
N ASP A 793 -12.95 18.68 -31.10
CA ASP A 793 -12.25 18.85 -32.38
C ASP A 793 -11.15 19.91 -32.24
N GLY A 794 -9.90 19.53 -32.46
CA GLY A 794 -8.74 20.38 -32.19
C GLY A 794 -8.31 20.49 -30.73
N PHE A 795 -8.88 19.68 -29.83
CA PHE A 795 -8.42 19.53 -28.43
C PHE A 795 -8.23 18.05 -28.08
N PRO A 796 -7.12 17.44 -28.53
CA PRO A 796 -6.88 16.01 -28.31
C PRO A 796 -6.85 15.71 -26.81
N THR A 797 -7.75 14.84 -26.37
CA THR A 797 -7.90 14.45 -24.95
C THR A 797 -8.12 12.96 -24.81
N GLU A 798 -7.87 12.43 -23.63
CA GLU A 798 -8.30 11.11 -23.20
C GLU A 798 -9.72 11.18 -22.60
N ALA A 799 -10.32 10.02 -22.34
CA ALA A 799 -11.60 9.96 -21.65
C ALA A 799 -11.52 10.35 -20.17
N HIS A 800 -10.33 10.54 -19.66
CA HIS A 800 -10.02 10.84 -18.25
C HIS A 800 -9.13 12.07 -18.12
N SER A 801 -8.92 12.56 -16.90
CA SER A 801 -7.94 13.61 -16.61
C SER A 801 -6.54 13.19 -17.04
N ASP A 802 -5.86 14.02 -17.81
CA ASP A 802 -4.43 13.95 -18.08
C ASP A 802 -3.83 15.35 -17.88
N TRP A 803 -2.53 15.50 -17.96
CA TRP A 803 -1.77 16.67 -17.52
C TRP A 803 -2.18 17.98 -18.22
N GLN A 804 -2.75 17.96 -19.42
CA GLN A 804 -3.30 19.17 -20.06
C GLN A 804 -4.46 19.79 -19.26
N TRP A 805 -5.22 18.96 -18.50
CA TRP A 805 -6.35 19.43 -17.71
C TRP A 805 -5.91 20.14 -16.42
N ALA A 806 -4.64 20.00 -16.01
CA ALA A 806 -4.10 20.70 -14.84
C ALA A 806 -4.17 22.23 -14.98
N ASP A 807 -4.16 22.75 -16.22
CA ASP A 807 -4.29 24.17 -16.52
C ASP A 807 -5.75 24.65 -16.63
N LEU A 808 -6.71 23.73 -16.66
CA LEU A 808 -8.13 23.99 -16.86
C LEU A 808 -8.95 23.80 -15.59
N LEU A 809 -8.56 22.84 -14.77
CA LEU A 809 -9.22 22.53 -13.50
C LEU A 809 -8.54 23.29 -12.37
N GLY A 810 -9.33 23.66 -11.37
CA GLY A 810 -8.85 24.39 -10.22
C GLY A 810 -7.87 23.57 -9.39
N ARG A 811 -7.20 24.24 -8.50
CA ARG A 811 -6.28 23.63 -7.56
C ARG A 811 -7.06 23.05 -6.38
N PHE A 812 -6.76 21.80 -6.02
CA PHE A 812 -7.16 21.26 -4.73
C PHE A 812 -6.24 21.82 -3.64
N SER A 813 -6.78 22.67 -2.76
CA SER A 813 -6.08 23.07 -1.54
C SER A 813 -6.27 22.00 -0.46
N ALA A 814 -5.40 21.00 -0.44
CA ALA A 814 -5.29 20.08 0.72
C ALA A 814 -5.03 20.88 2.02
N ALA A 815 -4.48 22.10 1.91
CA ALA A 815 -4.24 22.99 3.04
C ALA A 815 -5.51 23.40 3.78
N GLU A 816 -6.62 23.60 3.10
CA GLU A 816 -7.87 23.95 3.78
C GLU A 816 -8.48 22.79 4.55
N SER A 817 -8.39 21.58 4.05
CA SER A 817 -8.84 20.39 4.78
C SER A 817 -7.98 20.08 6.01
N PHE A 818 -6.68 20.36 5.99
CA PHE A 818 -5.75 20.15 7.10
C PHE A 818 -5.65 21.32 8.08
N ARG A 819 -5.95 22.55 7.67
CA ARG A 819 -5.95 23.74 8.55
C ARG A 819 -6.88 23.62 9.75
N THR A 820 -7.87 22.74 9.70
CA THR A 820 -8.84 22.57 10.78
C THR A 820 -8.49 21.54 11.83
N ALA A 821 -7.54 20.67 11.56
CA ALA A 821 -7.10 19.66 12.51
C ALA A 821 -6.05 20.17 13.53
N GLY A 822 -5.81 21.50 13.60
CA GLY A 822 -4.80 22.05 14.52
C GLY A 822 -3.35 21.79 14.12
N ALA A 823 -3.11 21.27 12.91
CA ALA A 823 -1.76 21.12 12.38
C ALA A 823 -1.15 22.49 12.06
N PRO A 824 0.13 22.72 12.35
CA PRO A 824 0.77 23.99 12.08
C PRO A 824 0.74 24.32 10.57
N PRO A 825 0.55 25.59 10.21
CA PRO A 825 0.37 26.08 8.83
C PRO A 825 1.59 25.88 7.93
N SER A 826 2.66 25.31 8.43
CA SER A 826 4.00 25.37 7.87
C SER A 826 4.23 24.60 6.58
N TYR A 827 3.36 23.67 6.20
CA TYR A 827 3.70 22.78 5.10
C TYR A 827 3.12 23.19 3.73
N CYS A 828 2.03 23.95 3.71
CA CYS A 828 1.33 24.31 2.50
C CYS A 828 1.53 25.78 2.07
N ASP A 829 1.87 26.68 2.99
CA ASP A 829 1.84 28.13 2.73
C ASP A 829 2.97 28.63 1.82
N GLU A 830 4.15 28.08 1.88
CA GLU A 830 5.25 28.48 0.98
C GLU A 830 5.15 27.84 -0.39
N ARG A 831 4.46 26.72 -0.50
CA ARG A 831 4.24 26.00 -1.76
C ARG A 831 3.03 26.49 -2.52
N GLU A 832 2.07 27.04 -1.82
CA GLU A 832 0.97 27.78 -2.45
C GLU A 832 1.48 28.91 -3.33
N LYS A 833 2.64 29.49 -3.05
CA LYS A 833 3.19 30.58 -3.83
C LYS A 833 3.76 30.15 -5.18
N THR A 834 4.17 28.93 -5.37
CA THR A 834 4.76 28.45 -6.64
C THR A 834 3.72 27.87 -7.61
N TRP A 835 2.66 27.28 -7.08
CA TRP A 835 1.40 27.05 -7.83
C TRP A 835 0.46 28.24 -7.67
N GLY A 836 0.75 29.10 -6.75
CA GLY A 836 -0.14 30.05 -6.16
C GLY A 836 -0.64 31.16 -7.07
N ASP A 837 0.03 31.40 -8.15
CA ASP A 837 -0.45 32.34 -9.18
C ASP A 837 -1.25 31.64 -10.27
N VAL A 838 -1.50 30.34 -10.16
CA VAL A 838 -2.46 29.69 -11.04
C VAL A 838 -3.85 30.13 -10.62
N ARG A 839 -4.31 31.19 -11.25
CA ARG A 839 -5.66 31.75 -11.12
C ARG A 839 -6.70 30.84 -11.78
N ASN A 840 -6.34 29.61 -12.08
CA ASN A 840 -7.23 28.64 -12.69
C ASN A 840 -8.32 28.30 -11.71
N ARG A 841 -9.53 28.62 -12.09
CA ARG A 841 -10.72 28.25 -11.34
C ARG A 841 -11.65 27.51 -12.27
N SER A 842 -12.22 26.47 -11.76
CA SER A 842 -13.29 25.74 -12.40
C SER A 842 -14.30 25.32 -11.36
N LYS A 843 -15.50 25.06 -11.79
CA LYS A 843 -16.50 24.45 -10.93
C LYS A 843 -17.19 23.29 -11.62
N ALA A 844 -17.68 22.38 -10.82
CA ALA A 844 -18.52 21.28 -11.21
C ALA A 844 -19.96 21.58 -10.79
N ILE A 845 -20.82 21.90 -11.75
CA ILE A 845 -22.20 22.23 -11.51
C ILE A 845 -22.99 20.96 -11.20
N VAL A 846 -23.83 21.00 -10.16
CA VAL A 846 -24.68 19.88 -9.75
C VAL A 846 -25.89 19.78 -10.67
N LEU A 847 -25.91 18.75 -11.49
CA LEU A 847 -26.95 18.47 -12.49
C LEU A 847 -27.93 17.37 -12.01
N ASN A 848 -28.05 17.15 -10.72
CA ASN A 848 -29.04 16.23 -10.14
C ASN A 848 -30.45 16.64 -10.56
N GLY A 849 -31.25 15.66 -11.00
CA GLY A 849 -32.59 15.89 -11.52
C GLY A 849 -32.67 16.07 -13.03
N THR A 850 -31.54 15.99 -13.75
CA THR A 850 -31.55 15.78 -15.20
C THR A 850 -31.98 14.34 -15.52
N PRO A 851 -32.44 14.04 -16.76
CA PRO A 851 -32.72 12.66 -17.18
C PRO A 851 -31.57 11.70 -16.88
N ASP A 852 -31.89 10.43 -16.58
CA ASP A 852 -30.88 9.43 -16.21
C ASP A 852 -29.84 9.23 -17.31
N ASP A 853 -30.23 9.31 -18.58
CA ASP A 853 -29.40 9.20 -19.76
C ASP A 853 -28.72 10.51 -20.19
N TYR A 854 -28.97 11.62 -19.50
CA TYR A 854 -28.28 12.88 -19.75
C TYR A 854 -26.82 12.80 -19.31
N ARG A 855 -25.88 13.10 -20.22
CA ARG A 855 -24.44 13.11 -19.97
C ARG A 855 -23.83 14.46 -20.28
N PRO A 856 -23.11 15.11 -19.33
CA PRO A 856 -22.29 16.29 -19.63
C PRO A 856 -21.19 15.97 -20.66
N ILE A 857 -20.76 16.95 -21.43
CA ILE A 857 -19.62 16.84 -22.35
C ILE A 857 -18.33 16.59 -21.55
N VAL A 858 -18.17 17.31 -20.42
CA VAL A 858 -17.17 17.04 -19.40
C VAL A 858 -17.90 16.78 -18.09
N GLN A 859 -18.02 15.55 -17.74
CA GLN A 859 -18.56 15.11 -16.47
C GLN A 859 -17.43 15.05 -15.43
N VAL A 860 -17.62 15.67 -14.27
CA VAL A 860 -16.72 15.52 -13.14
C VAL A 860 -17.16 14.28 -12.35
N ILE A 861 -16.23 13.36 -12.11
CA ILE A 861 -16.50 12.15 -11.33
C ILE A 861 -16.54 12.57 -9.86
N ASP A 862 -17.71 12.51 -9.27
CA ASP A 862 -17.88 12.79 -7.85
C ASP A 862 -17.30 11.65 -6.99
N ASN A 863 -17.05 11.93 -5.71
CA ASN A 863 -16.69 10.88 -4.80
C ASN A 863 -17.90 9.94 -4.54
N TYR A 864 -17.61 8.67 -4.27
CA TYR A 864 -18.63 7.61 -4.13
C TYR A 864 -19.52 7.74 -2.88
N GLU A 865 -19.18 8.60 -1.95
CA GLU A 865 -20.02 8.87 -0.78
C GLU A 865 -21.16 9.87 -1.09
N ARG A 866 -20.94 10.77 -2.06
CA ARG A 866 -21.89 11.83 -2.43
C ARG A 866 -22.64 11.52 -3.73
N ASN A 867 -21.95 11.03 -4.76
CA ASN A 867 -22.52 10.58 -6.03
C ASN A 867 -23.39 11.63 -6.74
N TYR A 868 -22.98 12.90 -6.77
CA TYR A 868 -23.69 13.90 -7.56
C TYR A 868 -23.40 13.74 -9.05
N LYS A 869 -24.41 14.02 -9.89
CA LYS A 869 -24.18 14.21 -11.31
C LYS A 869 -23.58 15.59 -11.50
N LEU A 870 -22.30 15.66 -11.85
CA LEU A 870 -21.54 16.89 -11.94
C LEU A 870 -21.12 17.18 -13.39
N GLY A 871 -21.24 18.45 -13.81
CA GLY A 871 -20.81 18.88 -15.15
C GLY A 871 -20.00 20.15 -15.11
N SER A 872 -18.85 20.17 -15.79
CA SER A 872 -18.09 21.41 -16.04
C SER A 872 -18.32 21.95 -17.45
N ILE A 873 -18.63 21.08 -18.43
CA ILE A 873 -19.10 21.48 -19.75
C ILE A 873 -20.32 20.63 -20.10
N PHE A 874 -21.42 21.28 -20.49
CA PHE A 874 -22.66 20.60 -20.87
C PHE A 874 -23.50 21.42 -21.82
N GLU A 875 -24.45 20.79 -22.49
CA GLU A 875 -25.30 21.44 -23.48
C GLU A 875 -26.77 21.08 -23.31
N THR A 876 -27.63 21.95 -23.80
CA THR A 876 -29.08 21.74 -23.82
C THR A 876 -29.78 22.59 -24.87
N ARG A 877 -30.95 22.17 -25.32
CA ARG A 877 -31.90 23.04 -25.99
C ARG A 877 -32.64 23.89 -24.96
N VAL A 878 -32.95 25.13 -25.36
CA VAL A 878 -33.81 26.03 -24.59
C VAL A 878 -34.80 26.62 -25.57
N GLY A 879 -35.99 26.01 -25.68
CA GLY A 879 -36.92 26.32 -26.76
C GLY A 879 -36.27 26.15 -28.16
N PRO A 880 -36.32 27.18 -29.03
CA PRO A 880 -35.64 27.13 -30.35
C PRO A 880 -34.12 27.35 -30.25
N GLY A 881 -33.60 27.84 -29.12
CA GLY A 881 -32.18 28.14 -28.93
C GLY A 881 -31.35 26.95 -28.50
N LYS A 882 -30.03 27.05 -28.62
CA LYS A 882 -29.09 26.06 -28.22
C LYS A 882 -28.09 26.67 -27.23
N LEU A 883 -27.95 26.06 -26.07
CA LEU A 883 -27.08 26.53 -25.00
C LEU A 883 -25.94 25.54 -24.76
N LEU A 884 -24.69 26.03 -24.83
CA LEU A 884 -23.49 25.35 -24.40
C LEU A 884 -22.95 26.08 -23.17
N VAL A 885 -22.76 25.37 -22.07
CA VAL A 885 -22.25 25.94 -20.82
C VAL A 885 -20.84 25.43 -20.58
N CYS A 886 -19.93 26.33 -20.23
CA CYS A 886 -18.59 26.05 -19.75
C CYS A 886 -18.37 26.71 -18.38
N ALA A 887 -18.07 25.93 -17.37
CA ALA A 887 -17.85 26.39 -16.00
C ALA A 887 -16.36 26.40 -15.61
N MET A 888 -15.48 26.47 -16.61
CA MET A 888 -14.02 26.62 -16.45
C MET A 888 -13.62 28.05 -16.83
N ASP A 889 -12.66 28.61 -16.10
CA ASP A 889 -12.04 29.89 -16.46
C ASP A 889 -11.09 29.67 -17.66
N LEU A 890 -11.52 30.06 -18.83
CA LEU A 890 -10.75 30.01 -20.07
C LEU A 890 -10.19 31.36 -20.51
N ASP A 891 -10.46 32.42 -19.74
CA ASP A 891 -10.16 33.80 -20.11
C ASP A 891 -9.02 34.43 -19.30
N THR A 892 -8.95 34.18 -18.00
CA THR A 892 -7.91 34.74 -17.13
C THR A 892 -6.54 34.24 -17.56
N ASP A 893 -5.64 35.16 -17.82
CA ASP A 893 -4.24 34.92 -18.25
C ASP A 893 -4.14 33.96 -19.46
N ALA A 894 -5.11 34.02 -20.35
CA ALA A 894 -5.20 33.11 -21.50
C ALA A 894 -3.95 33.16 -22.39
N ALA A 895 -3.19 34.25 -22.38
CA ALA A 895 -1.93 34.39 -23.12
C ALA A 895 -0.90 33.32 -22.71
N ASN A 896 -0.85 32.97 -21.43
CA ASN A 896 0.09 32.03 -20.85
C ASN A 896 -0.52 30.63 -20.65
N ARG A 897 -1.76 30.39 -21.07
CA ARG A 897 -2.50 29.14 -20.90
C ARG A 897 -2.92 28.53 -22.23
N PRO A 898 -2.02 27.86 -22.96
CA PRO A 898 -2.31 27.35 -24.29
C PRO A 898 -3.47 26.32 -24.31
N ALA A 899 -3.63 25.49 -23.27
CA ALA A 899 -4.76 24.55 -23.19
C ALA A 899 -6.10 25.28 -23.05
N ALA A 900 -6.17 26.34 -22.22
CA ALA A 900 -7.37 27.15 -22.06
C ALA A 900 -7.78 27.85 -23.38
N ARG A 901 -6.81 28.46 -24.08
CA ARG A 901 -7.06 29.05 -25.40
C ARG A 901 -7.58 28.02 -26.40
N GLN A 902 -6.95 26.88 -26.45
CA GLN A 902 -7.33 25.83 -27.42
C GLN A 902 -8.71 25.26 -27.12
N LEU A 903 -9.02 24.98 -25.87
CA LEU A 903 -10.35 24.48 -25.48
C LEU A 903 -11.41 25.55 -25.79
N LYS A 904 -11.16 26.83 -25.52
CA LYS A 904 -12.06 27.91 -25.89
C LYS A 904 -12.30 27.98 -27.40
N SER A 905 -11.23 27.84 -28.20
CA SER A 905 -11.35 27.79 -29.66
C SER A 905 -12.19 26.59 -30.12
N SER A 906 -11.98 25.42 -29.55
CA SER A 906 -12.77 24.21 -29.85
C SER A 906 -14.25 24.39 -29.52
N LEU A 907 -14.60 24.92 -28.36
CA LEU A 907 -15.98 25.17 -27.93
C LEU A 907 -16.67 26.20 -28.81
N LEU A 908 -15.97 27.26 -29.20
CA LEU A 908 -16.51 28.30 -30.13
C LEU A 908 -16.79 27.72 -31.51
N ASN A 909 -15.86 26.94 -32.05
CA ASN A 909 -16.03 26.25 -33.32
C ASN A 909 -17.18 25.22 -33.28
N TYR A 910 -17.28 24.49 -32.20
CA TYR A 910 -18.38 23.56 -31.98
C TYR A 910 -19.73 24.27 -31.94
N ALA A 911 -19.84 25.33 -31.14
CA ALA A 911 -21.06 26.12 -31.01
C ALA A 911 -21.50 26.75 -32.35
N ALA A 912 -20.58 27.11 -33.24
CA ALA A 912 -20.85 27.63 -34.57
C ALA A 912 -21.22 26.52 -35.58
N GLY A 913 -20.75 25.32 -35.38
CA GLY A 913 -20.89 24.21 -36.33
C GLY A 913 -22.29 23.57 -36.37
N ASP A 914 -22.57 22.85 -37.46
CA ASP A 914 -23.84 22.13 -37.61
C ASP A 914 -23.99 20.92 -36.69
N ARG A 915 -22.84 20.42 -36.16
CA ARG A 915 -22.82 19.32 -35.16
C ARG A 915 -23.24 19.78 -33.75
N PHE A 916 -23.35 21.09 -33.50
CA PHE A 916 -23.93 21.56 -32.26
C PHE A 916 -25.45 21.38 -32.30
N ASP A 917 -25.89 20.24 -31.87
CA ASP A 917 -27.28 19.80 -31.84
C ASP A 917 -27.64 19.07 -30.53
N PRO A 918 -27.79 19.81 -29.42
CA PRO A 918 -28.15 19.23 -28.14
C PRO A 918 -29.40 18.37 -28.22
N GLN A 919 -29.34 17.13 -27.76
CA GLN A 919 -30.44 16.17 -27.85
C GLN A 919 -31.47 16.35 -26.72
N PHE A 920 -31.08 16.96 -25.63
CA PHE A 920 -31.94 17.16 -24.46
C PHE A 920 -32.39 18.60 -24.33
N GLU A 921 -33.61 18.79 -23.84
CA GLU A 921 -34.17 20.07 -23.42
C GLU A 921 -34.35 20.00 -21.88
N LEU A 922 -33.46 20.67 -21.15
CA LEU A 922 -33.55 20.71 -19.71
C LEU A 922 -34.60 21.70 -19.25
N PRO A 923 -35.35 21.42 -18.19
CA PRO A 923 -36.36 22.32 -17.64
C PRO A 923 -35.79 23.70 -17.27
N GLU A 924 -36.51 24.78 -17.58
CA GLU A 924 -36.09 26.13 -17.26
C GLU A 924 -35.83 26.34 -15.77
N GLU A 925 -36.67 25.76 -14.90
CA GLU A 925 -36.47 25.79 -13.44
C GLU A 925 -35.15 25.13 -12.99
N LEU A 926 -34.72 24.09 -13.70
CA LEU A 926 -33.43 23.44 -13.45
C LEU A 926 -32.29 24.38 -13.89
N LEU A 927 -32.38 24.95 -15.09
CA LEU A 927 -31.37 25.86 -15.61
C LEU A 927 -31.25 27.12 -14.74
N GLU A 928 -32.37 27.71 -14.30
CA GLU A 928 -32.35 28.83 -13.36
C GLU A 928 -31.67 28.42 -12.03
N ARG A 929 -32.00 27.25 -11.47
CA ARG A 929 -31.38 26.75 -10.25
C ARG A 929 -29.88 26.59 -10.37
N VAL A 930 -29.36 26.07 -11.50
CA VAL A 930 -27.95 25.70 -11.64
C VAL A 930 -27.07 26.79 -12.27
N LEU A 931 -27.66 27.81 -12.92
CA LEU A 931 -26.96 28.87 -13.64
C LEU A 931 -27.16 30.26 -13.07
N THR A 932 -28.10 30.48 -12.14
CA THR A 932 -28.27 31.74 -11.42
C THR A 932 -27.71 31.65 -10.01
N PHE A 933 -26.93 32.63 -9.62
CA PHE A 933 -26.25 32.66 -8.33
C PHE A 933 -26.66 33.94 -7.60
N GLU A 934 -27.03 33.85 -6.34
CA GLU A 934 -27.22 35.02 -5.49
C GLU A 934 -25.85 35.61 -5.17
N ASP A 935 -25.71 36.93 -5.32
CA ASP A 935 -24.54 37.65 -4.84
C ASP A 935 -24.46 37.49 -3.32
N GLU A 936 -23.31 37.05 -2.82
CA GLU A 936 -23.04 37.04 -1.37
C GLU A 936 -23.24 38.46 -0.82
N LYS A 937 -24.28 38.67 0.00
CA LYS A 937 -24.52 39.94 0.72
C LYS A 937 -23.56 40.09 1.87
#